data_3f4842051927c27eb4142faa91f3ae48
#
_entry.id   3f4842051927c27eb4142faa91f3ae48
#
_cell.length_a   1.000
_cell.length_b   1.000
_cell.length_c   1.000
_cell.angle_alpha   90.00
_cell.angle_beta   90.00
_cell.angle_gamma   90.00
#
_symmetry.space_group_name_H-M   'P 1'
#
loop_
_entity.id
_entity.type
_entity.pdbx_description
1 polymer ?
#
loop_
_entity_poly.entity_id
_entity_poly.type
_entity_poly.pdbx_seq_one_letter_code
_entity_poly.pdbx_strand_id
1 'polypeptide(L)'
;MHLFTYYILLFLIINLTFASFSISIYVVPSSSPLNGGEDGTLEYPFSTVEQARDYLRTIIRSSFRRVALYPTYHFVKHHTLIFDERDHFTIYTAMTRDEQNRIRLSRKTNFIELDFPIISGGIHLTNLINDKGIWNSVVPVSLSAVTQLFVNGHRATRSRLPATSYFTYEKGLDNRTRLAYQGFIYRENQFDNITLSSTSTTEFIIYHSYTASRHYFSKIFPQNRTITFSNPCLSVIGNTSIIKQSGQRFHLENVYEGMLNEEGSFYFDSITQILYYHPRKNESLQTTIIILPILETILSIIKVHQMEWNSIGIEHSAWMISKINKTIPIDGRAAADYLDKSIVAVYLRNSSQIKFNNIEIAHTAGYAIQIDRKCEHINIENSRIYDLGAGGVRIGIGAKKNESESSELIKNIIVRNCTLYDGGHLFPMGVGILLQRATINVLITENSIYQFFHTAIQIGWSWSYDESSSYNHSISFNYIHHIGQYLLSDLAGIYTCGLLNGTLITNNVLHDIYGYFLYDWGVYLADGTSQLMITNTIVYNTGSAAFTMIYGFNNTFQNNILARSSNQSDGALSLYRRESLSHLSFTFQHNIVYDIVNESGRWIFQVQAPDPFSSPLVIMNYNCYFNLYGNMMIFGLGRLVFSEWQETNHDTNSIIDDPLFIDADSHCNFFNLNIDSPAVKELDFKPIQQLSQWKPGC
;
A
#
# COMPACT_ATOMS: atom_id res chain seq x y z
N MET A 1 -6.49 12.48 33.10
CA MET A 1 -7.84 11.99 33.35
C MET A 1 -8.95 12.97 32.94
N HIS A 2 -8.82 14.26 33.17
CA HIS A 2 -9.87 15.24 32.78
C HIS A 2 -9.98 15.54 31.27
N LEU A 3 -8.90 15.45 30.50
CA LEU A 3 -8.97 15.61 29.03
C LEU A 3 -9.66 14.43 28.33
N PHE A 4 -9.48 13.20 28.84
CA PHE A 4 -10.10 11.99 28.29
C PHE A 4 -11.63 11.98 28.46
N THR A 5 -12.09 12.48 29.62
CA THR A 5 -13.54 12.60 29.91
C THR A 5 -14.19 13.68 29.04
N TYR A 6 -13.49 14.75 28.72
CA TYR A 6 -14.01 15.82 27.86
C TYR A 6 -14.18 15.36 26.41
N TYR A 7 -13.24 14.53 25.89
CA TYR A 7 -13.35 13.94 24.56
C TYR A 7 -14.47 12.89 24.47
N ILE A 8 -14.69 12.09 25.51
CA ILE A 8 -15.79 11.12 25.55
C ILE A 8 -17.15 11.84 25.61
N LEU A 9 -17.26 12.93 26.38
CA LEU A 9 -18.49 13.72 26.44
C LEU A 9 -18.77 14.45 25.13
N LEU A 10 -17.75 14.99 24.48
CA LEU A 10 -17.87 15.62 23.15
C LEU A 10 -18.26 14.57 22.09
N PHE A 11 -17.71 13.35 22.17
CA PHE A 11 -18.03 12.22 21.30
C PHE A 11 -19.45 11.70 21.51
N LEU A 12 -19.94 11.67 22.77
CA LEU A 12 -21.32 11.31 23.11
C LEU A 12 -22.32 12.40 22.69
N ILE A 13 -21.97 13.67 22.79
CA ILE A 13 -22.83 14.78 22.35
C ILE A 13 -22.93 14.80 20.82
N ILE A 14 -21.85 14.50 20.09
CA ILE A 14 -21.87 14.40 18.62
C ILE A 14 -22.67 13.18 18.13
N ASN A 15 -22.68 12.06 18.88
CA ASN A 15 -23.47 10.88 18.52
C ASN A 15 -24.96 10.97 18.92
N LEU A 16 -25.35 11.89 19.80
CA LEU A 16 -26.74 12.06 20.27
C LEU A 16 -27.56 13.09 19.47
N THR A 17 -26.93 13.78 18.48
CA THR A 17 -27.62 14.80 17.66
C THR A 17 -27.94 14.35 16.23
N PHE A 18 -27.97 13.05 15.93
CA PHE A 18 -28.56 12.54 14.69
C PHE A 18 -30.10 12.53 14.73
N ALA A 19 -30.71 13.63 15.16
CA ALA A 19 -32.13 13.83 15.09
C ALA A 19 -32.45 14.62 13.80
N SER A 20 -32.99 13.92 12.82
CA SER A 20 -33.60 14.39 11.58
C SER A 20 -32.65 15.12 10.62
N PHE A 21 -32.22 14.42 9.56
CA PHE A 21 -31.77 15.10 8.35
C PHE A 21 -32.89 16.02 7.88
N SER A 22 -32.58 17.28 7.67
CA SER A 22 -33.59 18.22 7.16
C SER A 22 -33.95 17.95 5.69
N ILE A 23 -33.02 17.32 4.94
CA ILE A 23 -33.22 16.96 3.54
C ILE A 23 -32.58 15.60 3.28
N SER A 24 -33.36 14.66 2.72
CA SER A 24 -32.87 13.38 2.19
C SER A 24 -33.15 13.31 0.70
N ILE A 25 -32.11 13.01 -0.09
CA ILE A 25 -32.13 12.84 -1.54
C ILE A 25 -31.81 11.39 -1.87
N TYR A 26 -32.50 10.85 -2.83
CA TYR A 26 -32.37 9.45 -3.24
C TYR A 26 -31.82 9.33 -4.66
N VAL A 27 -30.93 8.36 -4.87
CA VAL A 27 -30.31 8.08 -6.17
C VAL A 27 -30.52 6.62 -6.54
N VAL A 28 -31.16 6.41 -7.69
CA VAL A 28 -31.42 5.08 -8.28
C VAL A 28 -31.08 5.16 -9.77
N PRO A 29 -30.01 4.53 -10.27
CA PRO A 29 -29.69 4.55 -11.69
C PRO A 29 -30.88 4.16 -12.54
N SER A 30 -31.09 4.81 -13.67
CA SER A 30 -32.18 4.53 -14.59
C SER A 30 -31.69 4.57 -16.02
N SER A 31 -32.16 3.64 -16.85
CA SER A 31 -31.91 3.64 -18.29
C SER A 31 -32.85 4.57 -19.06
N SER A 32 -33.94 5.04 -18.42
CA SER A 32 -34.92 5.93 -19.03
C SER A 32 -35.43 6.95 -18.00
N PRO A 33 -35.60 8.23 -18.37
CA PRO A 33 -36.22 9.22 -17.51
C PRO A 33 -37.62 8.79 -17.08
N LEU A 34 -38.00 9.12 -15.87
CA LEU A 34 -39.35 8.85 -15.37
C LEU A 34 -40.36 9.80 -16.02
N ASN A 35 -41.55 9.32 -16.31
CA ASN A 35 -42.65 10.12 -16.88
C ASN A 35 -43.13 11.28 -16.00
N GLY A 36 -42.61 11.45 -14.79
CA GLY A 36 -42.98 12.50 -13.85
C GLY A 36 -41.88 13.50 -13.49
N GLY A 37 -40.68 13.32 -14.09
CA GLY A 37 -39.50 14.10 -13.71
C GLY A 37 -38.76 13.50 -12.51
N GLU A 38 -37.51 13.87 -12.33
CA GLU A 38 -36.64 13.47 -11.23
C GLU A 38 -36.50 14.68 -10.28
N ASP A 39 -36.91 14.54 -9.01
CA ASP A 39 -36.85 15.61 -8.00
C ASP A 39 -36.01 15.21 -6.75
N GLY A 40 -35.48 13.97 -6.75
CA GLY A 40 -34.67 13.43 -5.68
C GLY A 40 -35.44 12.87 -4.50
N THR A 41 -36.76 12.84 -4.55
CA THR A 41 -37.57 12.13 -3.53
C THR A 41 -37.47 10.62 -3.69
N LEU A 42 -37.95 9.84 -2.74
CA LEU A 42 -37.96 8.39 -2.84
C LEU A 42 -38.87 7.88 -3.98
N GLU A 43 -39.93 8.62 -4.28
CA GLU A 43 -40.85 8.36 -5.37
C GLU A 43 -40.26 8.73 -6.75
N TYR A 44 -39.47 9.79 -6.81
CA TYR A 44 -38.84 10.31 -8.02
C TYR A 44 -37.32 10.56 -7.84
N PRO A 45 -36.53 9.52 -7.50
CA PRO A 45 -35.11 9.67 -7.22
C PRO A 45 -34.32 10.10 -8.45
N PHE A 46 -33.21 10.76 -8.23
CA PHE A 46 -32.25 11.09 -9.30
C PHE A 46 -31.62 9.82 -9.87
N SER A 47 -31.25 9.88 -11.14
CA SER A 47 -30.59 8.78 -11.84
C SER A 47 -29.07 8.73 -11.59
N THR A 48 -28.45 9.84 -11.20
CA THR A 48 -27.00 9.92 -10.98
C THR A 48 -26.63 10.66 -9.69
N VAL A 49 -25.43 10.35 -9.18
CA VAL A 49 -24.87 11.03 -7.99
C VAL A 49 -24.60 12.51 -8.29
N GLU A 50 -24.20 12.83 -9.54
CA GLU A 50 -24.00 14.21 -10.00
C GLU A 50 -25.26 15.04 -9.89
N GLN A 51 -26.41 14.51 -10.34
CA GLN A 51 -27.70 15.20 -10.23
C GLN A 51 -28.05 15.51 -8.76
N ALA A 52 -27.89 14.52 -7.87
CA ALA A 52 -28.12 14.71 -6.46
C ALA A 52 -27.22 15.78 -5.85
N ARG A 53 -25.91 15.75 -6.16
CA ARG A 53 -24.94 16.78 -5.74
C ARG A 53 -25.35 18.16 -6.24
N ASP A 54 -25.61 18.29 -7.54
CA ASP A 54 -25.90 19.57 -8.17
C ASP A 54 -27.21 20.15 -7.69
N TYR A 55 -28.23 19.32 -7.45
CA TYR A 55 -29.46 19.74 -6.81
C TYR A 55 -29.24 20.27 -5.39
N LEU A 56 -28.45 19.55 -4.56
CA LEU A 56 -28.12 20.00 -3.21
C LEU A 56 -27.39 21.35 -3.17
N ARG A 57 -26.65 21.69 -4.22
CA ARG A 57 -25.98 22.99 -4.36
C ARG A 57 -26.95 24.15 -4.63
N THR A 58 -28.19 23.88 -5.06
CA THR A 58 -29.23 24.88 -5.26
C THR A 58 -30.01 25.19 -3.98
N ILE A 59 -29.90 24.35 -2.95
CA ILE A 59 -30.66 24.48 -1.70
C ILE A 59 -29.86 25.28 -0.68
N ILE A 60 -30.56 26.05 0.17
CA ILE A 60 -29.94 26.87 1.22
C ILE A 60 -29.15 26.01 2.23
N ARG A 61 -27.92 26.39 2.57
CA ARG A 61 -26.86 25.62 3.25
C ARG A 61 -27.03 25.41 4.78
N SER A 62 -28.20 25.58 5.36
CA SER A 62 -28.34 25.67 6.83
C SER A 62 -28.54 24.35 7.60
N SER A 63 -28.43 23.20 6.93
CA SER A 63 -28.78 21.91 7.56
C SER A 63 -28.01 20.72 6.98
N PHE A 64 -27.87 19.65 7.77
CA PHE A 64 -27.31 18.39 7.31
C PHE A 64 -28.16 17.77 6.20
N ARG A 65 -27.51 17.31 5.15
CA ARG A 65 -28.07 16.74 3.94
C ARG A 65 -27.67 15.28 3.82
N ARG A 66 -28.59 14.44 3.43
CA ARG A 66 -28.33 13.02 3.17
C ARG A 66 -28.56 12.69 1.70
N VAL A 67 -27.62 11.98 1.08
CA VAL A 67 -27.77 11.36 -0.21
C VAL A 67 -27.74 9.84 -0.03
N ALA A 68 -28.86 9.20 -0.29
CA ALA A 68 -29.04 7.76 -0.15
C ALA A 68 -28.96 7.06 -1.52
N LEU A 69 -28.03 6.12 -1.67
CA LEU A 69 -27.77 5.41 -2.91
C LEU A 69 -28.39 4.01 -2.88
N TYR A 70 -29.03 3.61 -3.96
CA TYR A 70 -29.53 2.24 -4.14
C TYR A 70 -28.36 1.26 -4.32
N PRO A 71 -28.38 0.03 -3.78
CA PRO A 71 -27.28 -0.93 -3.82
C PRO A 71 -27.12 -1.54 -5.23
N THR A 72 -26.45 -0.82 -6.10
CA THR A 72 -26.10 -1.19 -7.47
C THR A 72 -24.90 -0.36 -7.94
N TYR A 73 -24.45 -0.57 -9.18
CA TYR A 73 -23.42 0.28 -9.77
C TYR A 73 -23.97 1.68 -10.14
N HIS A 74 -23.30 2.71 -9.64
CA HIS A 74 -23.48 4.11 -10.01
C HIS A 74 -22.29 4.54 -10.87
N PHE A 75 -22.43 4.44 -12.18
CA PHE A 75 -21.37 4.81 -13.12
C PHE A 75 -21.22 6.33 -13.23
N VAL A 76 -20.04 6.85 -12.93
CA VAL A 76 -19.65 8.25 -13.14
C VAL A 76 -19.20 8.38 -14.59
N LYS A 77 -20.04 8.99 -15.40
CA LYS A 77 -19.96 8.81 -16.87
C LYS A 77 -18.87 9.57 -17.55
N HIS A 78 -18.26 10.56 -17.28
CA HIS A 78 -17.26 11.24 -18.15
C HIS A 78 -16.22 12.06 -17.38
N HIS A 79 -16.47 12.40 -16.13
CA HIS A 79 -15.62 13.31 -15.37
C HIS A 79 -15.57 12.88 -13.90
N THR A 80 -14.44 13.12 -13.25
CA THR A 80 -14.31 13.00 -11.79
C THR A 80 -15.48 13.69 -11.08
N LEU A 81 -16.06 13.02 -10.11
CA LEU A 81 -17.09 13.58 -9.24
C LEU A 81 -16.44 14.57 -8.25
N ILE A 82 -16.57 15.87 -8.53
CA ILE A 82 -15.90 16.94 -7.79
C ILE A 82 -16.83 17.52 -6.73
N PHE A 83 -16.33 17.56 -5.48
CA PHE A 83 -16.95 18.22 -4.33
C PHE A 83 -16.11 19.43 -3.91
N ASP A 84 -16.77 20.51 -3.56
CA ASP A 84 -16.15 21.78 -3.15
C ASP A 84 -16.90 22.42 -1.96
N GLU A 85 -16.62 23.68 -1.65
CA GLU A 85 -17.24 24.42 -0.54
C GLU A 85 -18.78 24.49 -0.59
N ARG A 86 -19.42 24.12 -1.68
CA ARG A 86 -20.89 24.04 -1.81
C ARG A 86 -21.45 22.75 -1.21
N ASP A 87 -20.60 21.76 -0.98
CA ASP A 87 -21.00 20.40 -0.57
C ASP A 87 -20.79 20.11 0.92
N HIS A 88 -20.54 21.16 1.74
CA HIS A 88 -20.42 21.02 3.19
C HIS A 88 -21.63 20.35 3.82
N PHE A 89 -21.45 19.70 4.97
CA PHE A 89 -22.51 19.07 5.77
C PHE A 89 -23.33 18.01 5.03
N THR A 90 -22.71 17.25 4.16
CA THR A 90 -23.38 16.21 3.37
C THR A 90 -22.92 14.80 3.76
N ILE A 91 -23.86 13.88 3.92
CA ILE A 91 -23.64 12.47 4.16
C ILE A 91 -24.09 11.68 2.94
N TYR A 92 -23.19 10.94 2.33
CA TYR A 92 -23.46 9.96 1.30
C TYR A 92 -23.51 8.57 1.93
N THR A 93 -24.60 7.83 1.72
CA THR A 93 -24.80 6.53 2.37
C THR A 93 -25.62 5.56 1.51
N ALA A 94 -25.56 4.27 1.84
CA ALA A 94 -26.49 3.30 1.28
C ALA A 94 -27.94 3.57 1.75
N MET A 95 -28.91 3.20 0.92
CA MET A 95 -30.32 3.16 1.32
C MET A 95 -30.56 2.10 2.40
N THR A 96 -31.46 2.39 3.34
CA THR A 96 -31.95 1.40 4.28
C THR A 96 -32.76 0.31 3.58
N ARG A 97 -32.92 -0.85 4.21
CA ARG A 97 -33.75 -1.94 3.64
C ARG A 97 -35.19 -1.51 3.33
N ASP A 98 -35.78 -0.67 4.17
CA ASP A 98 -37.14 -0.18 3.93
C ASP A 98 -37.21 0.74 2.71
N GLU A 99 -36.25 1.63 2.54
CA GLU A 99 -36.15 2.48 1.35
C GLU A 99 -35.95 1.65 0.06
N GLN A 100 -35.07 0.62 0.12
CA GLN A 100 -34.85 -0.32 -0.99
C GLN A 100 -36.15 -1.09 -1.37
N ASN A 101 -36.89 -1.58 -0.36
CA ASN A 101 -38.15 -2.30 -0.59
C ASN A 101 -39.19 -1.40 -1.24
N ARG A 102 -39.31 -0.15 -0.84
CA ARG A 102 -40.22 0.83 -1.48
C ARG A 102 -39.86 1.06 -2.93
N ILE A 103 -38.57 1.17 -3.26
CA ILE A 103 -38.10 1.26 -4.66
C ILE A 103 -38.45 0.01 -5.46
N ARG A 104 -38.21 -1.20 -4.93
CA ARG A 104 -38.53 -2.47 -5.60
C ARG A 104 -40.03 -2.61 -5.91
N LEU A 105 -40.87 -2.18 -5.01
CA LEU A 105 -42.32 -2.23 -5.18
C LEU A 105 -42.84 -1.24 -6.23
N SER A 106 -42.20 -0.10 -6.33
CA SER A 106 -42.61 0.97 -7.26
C SER A 106 -42.05 0.84 -8.67
N ARG A 107 -40.99 0.03 -8.87
CA ARG A 107 -40.26 -0.08 -10.14
C ARG A 107 -39.96 -1.52 -10.53
N LYS A 108 -40.16 -1.87 -11.78
CA LYS A 108 -39.55 -3.08 -12.38
C LYS A 108 -38.09 -2.74 -12.69
N THR A 109 -37.17 -3.05 -11.79
CA THR A 109 -35.75 -2.73 -11.94
C THR A 109 -35.02 -3.95 -12.49
N ASN A 110 -34.31 -3.80 -13.61
CA ASN A 110 -33.36 -4.78 -14.15
C ASN A 110 -31.91 -4.42 -13.69
N PHE A 111 -31.75 -4.11 -12.41
CA PHE A 111 -30.43 -3.75 -11.89
C PHE A 111 -29.63 -5.01 -11.50
N ILE A 112 -28.31 -4.90 -11.60
CA ILE A 112 -27.39 -5.78 -10.90
C ILE A 112 -27.51 -5.38 -9.42
N GLU A 113 -28.20 -6.18 -8.61
CA GLU A 113 -28.29 -5.95 -7.17
C GLU A 113 -26.97 -6.33 -6.50
N LEU A 114 -26.47 -5.45 -5.68
CA LEU A 114 -25.24 -5.60 -4.89
C LEU A 114 -25.58 -5.52 -3.39
N ASP A 115 -24.64 -5.92 -2.54
CA ASP A 115 -24.82 -5.81 -1.09
C ASP A 115 -24.83 -4.34 -0.63
N PHE A 116 -24.14 -3.46 -1.34
CA PHE A 116 -24.09 -2.02 -1.11
C PHE A 116 -23.85 -1.26 -2.44
N PRO A 117 -24.12 0.07 -2.48
CA PRO A 117 -23.91 0.87 -3.68
C PRO A 117 -22.43 1.04 -4.02
N ILE A 118 -22.08 0.93 -5.30
CA ILE A 118 -20.73 1.11 -5.81
C ILE A 118 -20.69 2.31 -6.76
N ILE A 119 -19.88 3.32 -6.44
CA ILE A 119 -19.55 4.41 -7.35
C ILE A 119 -18.39 3.96 -8.23
N SER A 120 -18.66 3.73 -9.51
CA SER A 120 -17.71 3.18 -10.46
C SER A 120 -17.17 4.22 -11.43
N GLY A 121 -15.84 4.29 -11.56
CA GLY A 121 -15.14 5.10 -12.57
C GLY A 121 -14.97 4.40 -13.92
N GLY A 122 -15.64 3.26 -14.12
CA GLY A 122 -15.61 2.48 -15.36
C GLY A 122 -16.87 2.58 -16.20
N ILE A 123 -16.87 1.85 -17.29
CA ILE A 123 -18.03 1.63 -18.15
C ILE A 123 -18.31 0.13 -18.27
N HIS A 124 -19.57 -0.25 -18.29
CA HIS A 124 -19.98 -1.62 -18.54
C HIS A 124 -19.97 -1.92 -20.04
N LEU A 125 -19.16 -2.91 -20.47
CA LEU A 125 -19.10 -3.35 -21.86
C LEU A 125 -20.20 -4.38 -22.12
N THR A 126 -21.15 -4.06 -22.98
CA THR A 126 -22.32 -4.91 -23.28
C THR A 126 -22.29 -5.54 -24.66
N ASN A 127 -21.50 -5.00 -25.60
CA ASN A 127 -21.47 -5.43 -27.00
C ASN A 127 -20.31 -6.40 -27.27
N LEU A 128 -20.31 -7.53 -26.55
CA LEU A 128 -19.29 -8.56 -26.69
C LEU A 128 -19.66 -9.56 -27.77
N ILE A 129 -18.67 -9.93 -28.59
CA ILE A 129 -18.80 -10.94 -29.65
C ILE A 129 -17.83 -12.07 -29.31
N ASN A 130 -18.30 -13.33 -29.42
CA ASN A 130 -17.46 -14.50 -29.29
C ASN A 130 -16.91 -14.89 -30.65
N ASP A 131 -15.62 -14.79 -30.84
CA ASP A 131 -14.91 -15.32 -32.01
C ASP A 131 -13.99 -16.47 -31.61
N LYS A 132 -14.39 -17.69 -31.89
CA LYS A 132 -13.63 -18.94 -31.63
C LYS A 132 -13.16 -19.09 -30.18
N GLY A 133 -13.97 -18.66 -29.21
CA GLY A 133 -13.66 -18.77 -27.79
C GLY A 133 -13.02 -17.52 -27.19
N ILE A 134 -12.60 -16.56 -27.99
CA ILE A 134 -12.13 -15.26 -27.53
C ILE A 134 -13.27 -14.24 -27.66
N TRP A 135 -13.54 -13.52 -26.59
CA TRP A 135 -14.52 -12.44 -26.63
C TRP A 135 -13.87 -11.14 -27.05
N ASN A 136 -14.53 -10.37 -27.86
CA ASN A 136 -14.03 -9.07 -28.28
C ASN A 136 -15.13 -8.00 -28.29
N SER A 137 -14.73 -6.75 -28.12
CA SER A 137 -15.62 -5.59 -28.20
C SER A 137 -14.85 -4.37 -28.67
N VAL A 138 -15.47 -3.56 -29.49
CA VAL A 138 -14.98 -2.22 -29.79
C VAL A 138 -15.19 -1.35 -28.54
N VAL A 139 -14.13 -0.70 -28.06
CA VAL A 139 -14.22 0.17 -26.91
C VAL A 139 -14.98 1.44 -27.28
N PRO A 140 -16.02 1.84 -26.51
CA PRO A 140 -16.90 2.94 -26.90
C PRO A 140 -16.29 4.35 -26.72
N VAL A 141 -15.06 4.42 -26.21
CA VAL A 141 -14.28 5.66 -26.04
C VAL A 141 -12.88 5.44 -26.62
N SER A 142 -12.32 6.44 -27.29
CA SER A 142 -10.98 6.31 -27.85
C SER A 142 -9.92 6.30 -26.73
N LEU A 143 -9.20 5.19 -26.61
CA LEU A 143 -8.15 4.98 -25.62
C LEU A 143 -6.80 4.74 -26.28
N SER A 144 -5.75 5.30 -25.72
CA SER A 144 -4.37 5.01 -26.15
C SER A 144 -3.85 3.68 -25.59
N ALA A 145 -4.37 3.22 -24.47
CA ALA A 145 -4.10 1.93 -23.88
C ALA A 145 -5.19 1.54 -22.89
N VAL A 146 -5.35 0.24 -22.66
CA VAL A 146 -6.11 -0.34 -21.56
C VAL A 146 -5.14 -1.05 -20.64
N THR A 147 -5.03 -0.59 -19.41
CA THR A 147 -4.12 -1.14 -18.41
C THR A 147 -4.79 -2.11 -17.45
N GLN A 148 -6.11 -2.04 -17.34
CA GLN A 148 -6.91 -2.85 -16.43
C GLN A 148 -8.27 -3.19 -17.04
N LEU A 149 -8.80 -4.35 -16.66
CA LEU A 149 -10.14 -4.81 -16.99
C LEU A 149 -10.67 -5.61 -15.79
N PHE A 150 -11.95 -5.46 -15.48
CA PHE A 150 -12.58 -6.21 -14.39
C PHE A 150 -13.72 -7.03 -14.92
N VAL A 151 -13.73 -8.30 -14.56
CA VAL A 151 -14.69 -9.29 -15.04
C VAL A 151 -15.31 -10.02 -13.85
N ASN A 152 -16.62 -9.87 -13.66
CA ASN A 152 -17.35 -10.40 -12.51
C ASN A 152 -16.73 -10.03 -11.16
N GLY A 153 -16.27 -8.77 -10.99
CA GLY A 153 -15.64 -8.28 -9.78
C GLY A 153 -14.19 -8.75 -9.56
N HIS A 154 -13.57 -9.36 -10.56
CA HIS A 154 -12.17 -9.81 -10.49
C HIS A 154 -11.32 -9.08 -11.52
N ARG A 155 -10.11 -8.68 -11.13
CA ARG A 155 -9.10 -8.15 -12.05
C ARG A 155 -8.76 -9.21 -13.10
N ALA A 156 -8.89 -8.87 -14.37
CA ALA A 156 -8.38 -9.68 -15.47
C ALA A 156 -6.88 -9.47 -15.63
N THR A 157 -6.15 -10.53 -15.97
CA THR A 157 -4.71 -10.43 -16.21
C THR A 157 -4.46 -9.69 -17.53
N ARG A 158 -3.75 -8.58 -17.52
CA ARG A 158 -3.25 -7.99 -18.75
C ARG A 158 -2.29 -8.98 -19.39
N SER A 159 -2.56 -9.39 -20.63
CA SER A 159 -1.79 -10.44 -21.30
C SER A 159 -0.29 -10.23 -21.16
N ARG A 160 0.44 -11.26 -20.71
CA ARG A 160 1.88 -11.14 -20.43
C ARG A 160 2.67 -12.32 -21.01
N LEU A 161 3.94 -12.08 -21.26
CA LEU A 161 4.93 -13.10 -21.59
C LEU A 161 6.21 -12.92 -20.77
N PRO A 162 6.72 -13.99 -20.17
CA PRO A 162 6.09 -15.31 -19.95
C PRO A 162 4.88 -15.20 -19.02
N ALA A 163 3.91 -16.11 -19.10
CA ALA A 163 2.67 -16.06 -18.33
C ALA A 163 2.90 -16.05 -16.81
N THR A 164 3.75 -16.92 -16.28
CA THR A 164 3.95 -17.11 -14.83
C THR A 164 5.38 -16.88 -14.35
N SER A 165 6.37 -16.68 -15.25
CA SER A 165 7.78 -16.52 -14.91
C SER A 165 8.31 -15.17 -15.39
N TYR A 166 9.63 -15.07 -15.53
CA TYR A 166 10.30 -13.85 -16.00
C TYR A 166 11.33 -14.22 -17.06
N PHE A 167 11.47 -13.36 -18.04
CA PHE A 167 12.67 -13.30 -18.84
C PHE A 167 13.82 -12.67 -18.03
N THR A 168 15.06 -13.01 -18.39
CA THR A 168 16.24 -12.28 -17.92
C THR A 168 17.03 -11.82 -19.13
N TYR A 169 17.49 -10.57 -19.16
CA TYR A 169 18.34 -10.13 -20.23
C TYR A 169 19.80 -10.56 -20.03
N GLU A 170 20.60 -10.50 -21.08
CA GLU A 170 22.01 -10.88 -21.04
C GLU A 170 22.85 -9.81 -20.34
N LYS A 171 22.73 -8.55 -20.79
CA LYS A 171 23.41 -7.39 -20.19
C LYS A 171 22.76 -6.06 -20.61
N GLY A 172 23.04 -4.99 -19.86
CA GLY A 172 22.70 -3.62 -20.25
C GLY A 172 23.47 -3.17 -21.47
N LEU A 173 23.03 -2.12 -22.16
CA LEU A 173 23.69 -1.56 -23.34
C LEU A 173 25.02 -0.89 -22.99
N ASP A 174 25.08 -0.27 -21.82
CA ASP A 174 26.21 0.46 -21.28
C ASP A 174 26.07 0.58 -19.75
N ASN A 175 27.10 1.08 -19.08
CA ASN A 175 27.09 1.30 -17.64
C ASN A 175 27.40 2.76 -17.23
N ARG A 176 27.66 3.65 -18.18
CA ARG A 176 28.14 5.02 -17.92
C ARG A 176 27.43 6.11 -18.72
N THR A 177 26.90 5.79 -19.90
CA THR A 177 26.29 6.77 -20.80
C THR A 177 24.75 6.74 -20.68
N ARG A 178 24.09 7.65 -21.39
CA ARG A 178 22.64 7.69 -21.52
C ARG A 178 22.05 6.36 -22.02
N LEU A 179 22.80 5.58 -22.79
CA LEU A 179 22.37 4.26 -23.28
C LEU A 179 22.11 3.26 -22.15
N ALA A 180 22.80 3.40 -21.01
CA ALA A 180 22.58 2.56 -19.83
C ALA A 180 21.14 2.58 -19.30
N TYR A 181 20.34 3.57 -19.69
CA TYR A 181 18.96 3.78 -19.25
C TYR A 181 17.92 3.48 -20.35
N GLN A 182 18.34 3.08 -21.55
CA GLN A 182 17.47 3.08 -22.73
C GLN A 182 17.20 1.70 -23.34
N GLY A 183 17.74 0.63 -22.79
CA GLY A 183 17.55 -0.70 -23.35
C GLY A 183 18.53 -1.73 -22.82
N PHE A 184 18.49 -2.92 -23.43
CA PHE A 184 19.36 -4.04 -23.06
C PHE A 184 19.63 -4.98 -24.22
N ILE A 185 20.60 -5.88 -24.04
CA ILE A 185 20.87 -7.01 -24.92
C ILE A 185 20.11 -8.22 -24.37
N TYR A 186 19.21 -8.78 -25.18
CA TYR A 186 18.40 -9.93 -24.81
C TYR A 186 19.12 -11.25 -25.12
N ARG A 187 18.68 -12.35 -24.48
CA ARG A 187 19.24 -13.68 -24.69
C ARG A 187 18.79 -14.24 -26.03
N GLU A 188 19.61 -15.13 -26.60
CA GLU A 188 19.33 -15.80 -27.87
C GLU A 188 17.95 -16.51 -27.85
N ASN A 189 17.25 -16.45 -28.97
CA ASN A 189 15.91 -17.05 -29.20
C ASN A 189 14.78 -16.55 -28.29
N GLN A 190 15.00 -15.47 -27.51
CA GLN A 190 14.05 -15.01 -26.51
C GLN A 190 12.76 -14.40 -27.10
N PHE A 191 12.84 -13.87 -28.32
CA PHE A 191 11.72 -13.18 -29.00
C PHE A 191 11.36 -13.79 -30.37
N ASP A 192 11.81 -15.00 -30.70
CA ASP A 192 11.62 -15.59 -32.03
C ASP A 192 10.13 -15.80 -32.40
N ASN A 193 9.26 -16.00 -31.41
CA ASN A 193 7.84 -16.24 -31.59
C ASN A 193 6.97 -15.09 -31.09
N ILE A 194 7.52 -13.88 -30.92
CA ILE A 194 6.80 -12.73 -30.41
C ILE A 194 6.82 -11.62 -31.44
N THR A 195 5.64 -11.15 -31.83
CA THR A 195 5.50 -10.03 -32.77
C THR A 195 5.59 -8.71 -32.04
N LEU A 196 6.75 -8.06 -32.09
CA LEU A 196 6.95 -6.71 -31.54
C LEU A 196 6.76 -5.67 -32.64
N SER A 197 5.80 -4.79 -32.48
CA SER A 197 5.57 -3.64 -33.38
C SER A 197 5.76 -2.31 -32.64
N SER A 198 6.40 -1.34 -33.28
CA SER A 198 6.56 0.02 -32.74
C SER A 198 5.24 0.79 -32.59
N THR A 199 4.17 0.29 -33.21
CA THR A 199 2.81 0.82 -33.10
C THR A 199 2.02 0.13 -32.00
N SER A 200 2.50 -1.00 -31.45
CA SER A 200 1.85 -1.73 -30.38
C SER A 200 1.98 -0.99 -29.04
N THR A 201 1.03 -1.22 -28.16
CA THR A 201 1.09 -0.77 -26.76
C THR A 201 1.76 -1.80 -25.84
N THR A 202 2.65 -2.63 -26.39
CA THR A 202 3.46 -3.57 -25.64
C THR A 202 4.40 -2.83 -24.70
N GLU A 203 4.38 -3.21 -23.43
CA GLU A 203 5.23 -2.68 -22.39
C GLU A 203 6.23 -3.71 -21.89
N PHE A 204 7.44 -3.26 -21.58
CA PHE A 204 8.46 -4.02 -20.87
C PHE A 204 8.47 -3.60 -19.41
N ILE A 205 8.22 -4.54 -18.51
CA ILE A 205 8.26 -4.33 -17.06
C ILE A 205 9.58 -4.88 -16.55
N ILE A 206 10.48 -3.99 -16.13
CA ILE A 206 11.82 -4.35 -15.66
C ILE A 206 11.85 -4.24 -14.13
N TYR A 207 12.27 -5.31 -13.46
CA TYR A 207 12.38 -5.35 -11.99
C TYR A 207 13.78 -4.94 -11.55
N HIS A 208 13.85 -3.93 -10.71
CA HIS A 208 15.06 -3.46 -10.03
C HIS A 208 15.11 -4.02 -8.59
N SER A 209 15.98 -3.48 -7.72
CA SER A 209 16.06 -3.95 -6.35
C SER A 209 14.73 -3.70 -5.58
N TYR A 210 14.38 -2.45 -5.41
CA TYR A 210 13.22 -2.00 -4.61
C TYR A 210 12.06 -1.45 -5.46
N THR A 211 12.16 -1.48 -6.78
CA THR A 211 11.15 -0.92 -7.70
C THR A 211 11.07 -1.71 -8.99
N ALA A 212 10.03 -1.46 -9.77
CA ALA A 212 9.91 -1.91 -11.14
C ALA A 212 9.64 -0.71 -12.05
N SER A 213 10.13 -0.75 -13.28
CA SER A 213 9.92 0.31 -14.27
C SER A 213 9.19 -0.23 -15.50
N ARG A 214 8.36 0.65 -16.11
CA ARG A 214 7.55 0.36 -17.29
C ARG A 214 8.10 1.11 -18.50
N HIS A 215 8.34 0.38 -19.60
CA HIS A 215 8.98 0.92 -20.79
C HIS A 215 8.21 0.57 -22.03
N TYR A 216 8.01 1.57 -22.89
CA TYR A 216 7.43 1.36 -24.21
C TYR A 216 8.49 0.91 -25.19
N PHE A 217 8.16 -0.11 -25.94
CA PHE A 217 8.99 -0.60 -27.04
C PHE A 217 9.27 0.51 -28.06
N SER A 218 10.53 0.67 -28.45
CA SER A 218 10.95 1.59 -29.50
C SER A 218 11.43 0.81 -30.72
N LYS A 219 12.53 0.06 -30.58
CA LYS A 219 13.13 -0.70 -31.67
C LYS A 219 13.78 -1.99 -31.18
N ILE A 220 13.79 -2.99 -32.07
CA ILE A 220 14.54 -4.22 -31.91
C ILE A 220 15.60 -4.31 -33.02
N PHE A 221 16.78 -4.72 -32.66
CA PHE A 221 17.90 -4.93 -33.57
C PHE A 221 18.34 -6.40 -33.47
N PRO A 222 17.79 -7.31 -34.30
CA PRO A 222 18.04 -8.75 -34.16
C PRO A 222 19.52 -9.13 -34.34
N GLN A 223 20.26 -8.43 -35.21
CA GLN A 223 21.66 -8.75 -35.51
C GLN A 223 22.58 -8.68 -34.29
N ASN A 224 22.29 -7.80 -33.35
CA ASN A 224 23.04 -7.66 -32.08
C ASN A 224 22.19 -7.90 -30.86
N ARG A 225 20.99 -8.46 -31.04
CA ARG A 225 20.04 -8.80 -29.97
C ARG A 225 19.71 -7.62 -29.04
N THR A 226 19.57 -6.42 -29.59
CA THR A 226 19.34 -5.20 -28.85
C THR A 226 17.89 -4.80 -28.91
N ILE A 227 17.31 -4.44 -27.72
CA ILE A 227 16.03 -3.75 -27.61
C ILE A 227 16.27 -2.37 -27.02
N THR A 228 15.55 -1.36 -27.56
CA THR A 228 15.56 0.00 -27.04
C THR A 228 14.14 0.48 -26.70
N PHE A 229 14.07 1.39 -25.72
CA PHE A 229 12.85 1.97 -25.21
C PHE A 229 12.69 3.43 -25.63
N SER A 230 11.43 3.87 -25.77
CA SER A 230 11.09 5.26 -26.03
C SER A 230 11.20 6.16 -24.79
N ASN A 231 11.02 5.59 -23.59
CA ASN A 231 11.18 6.28 -22.31
C ASN A 231 12.39 5.70 -21.53
N PRO A 232 13.28 6.53 -20.99
CA PRO A 232 14.44 6.06 -20.25
C PRO A 232 14.01 5.43 -18.91
N CYS A 233 14.86 4.56 -18.38
CA CYS A 233 14.79 4.11 -16.99
C CYS A 233 15.37 5.18 -16.05
N LEU A 234 14.94 5.22 -14.79
CA LEU A 234 15.59 6.05 -13.77
C LEU A 234 16.86 5.40 -13.21
N SER A 235 16.91 4.07 -13.24
CA SER A 235 18.07 3.28 -12.82
C SER A 235 18.81 2.70 -14.01
N VAL A 236 20.11 2.51 -13.88
CA VAL A 236 20.91 1.83 -14.90
C VAL A 236 20.43 0.38 -15.06
N ILE A 237 20.14 0.00 -16.29
CA ILE A 237 19.73 -1.36 -16.62
C ILE A 237 20.96 -2.28 -16.57
N GLY A 238 20.94 -3.29 -15.69
CA GLY A 238 22.01 -4.29 -15.57
C GLY A 238 23.16 -3.96 -14.62
N ASN A 239 23.10 -2.85 -13.93
CA ASN A 239 24.11 -2.49 -12.94
C ASN A 239 23.50 -2.13 -11.59
N THR A 240 22.91 -3.10 -10.92
CA THR A 240 22.58 -2.95 -9.50
C THR A 240 23.57 -3.75 -8.68
N SER A 241 24.11 -3.15 -7.64
CA SER A 241 25.07 -3.77 -6.71
C SER A 241 24.53 -5.07 -6.07
N ILE A 242 23.23 -5.24 -6.05
CA ILE A 242 22.50 -6.30 -5.37
C ILE A 242 22.13 -7.45 -6.32
N ILE A 243 21.83 -7.20 -7.59
CA ILE A 243 21.27 -8.19 -8.53
C ILE A 243 22.33 -8.77 -9.52
N LYS A 244 23.60 -8.51 -9.32
CA LYS A 244 24.69 -8.97 -10.21
C LYS A 244 24.72 -10.49 -10.46
N GLN A 245 24.10 -11.29 -9.58
CA GLN A 245 24.24 -12.75 -9.63
C GLN A 245 23.10 -13.48 -10.35
N SER A 246 21.91 -12.87 -10.51
CA SER A 246 20.73 -13.58 -11.01
C SER A 246 20.21 -13.17 -12.38
N GLY A 247 20.81 -12.14 -13.01
CA GLY A 247 20.24 -11.50 -14.19
C GLY A 247 18.98 -10.70 -13.82
N GLN A 248 18.85 -9.49 -14.34
CA GLN A 248 17.70 -8.65 -14.03
C GLN A 248 16.47 -9.17 -14.76
N ARG A 249 15.38 -9.34 -14.01
CA ARG A 249 14.14 -9.91 -14.50
C ARG A 249 13.32 -8.87 -15.24
N PHE A 250 12.60 -9.32 -16.26
CA PHE A 250 11.56 -8.54 -16.92
C PHE A 250 10.46 -9.43 -17.48
N HIS A 251 9.34 -8.85 -17.81
CA HIS A 251 8.30 -9.48 -18.62
C HIS A 251 7.68 -8.45 -19.57
N LEU A 252 6.92 -8.92 -20.54
CA LEU A 252 6.15 -8.09 -21.45
C LEU A 252 4.70 -8.10 -21.05
N GLU A 253 4.01 -6.96 -21.19
CA GLU A 253 2.56 -6.83 -21.05
C GLU A 253 1.92 -6.35 -22.35
N ASN A 254 0.64 -6.63 -22.50
CA ASN A 254 -0.16 -6.35 -23.68
C ASN A 254 0.40 -6.99 -24.93
N VAL A 255 0.54 -8.32 -24.90
CA VAL A 255 1.03 -9.15 -26.01
C VAL A 255 -0.07 -10.15 -26.38
N TYR A 256 -0.51 -10.13 -27.66
CA TYR A 256 -1.65 -10.95 -28.12
C TYR A 256 -1.44 -12.46 -27.88
N GLU A 257 -0.24 -12.95 -28.18
CA GLU A 257 0.15 -14.35 -28.00
C GLU A 257 0.08 -14.78 -26.53
N GLY A 258 0.36 -13.86 -25.60
CA GLY A 258 0.23 -14.11 -24.16
C GLY A 258 -1.22 -14.33 -23.72
N MET A 259 -2.18 -13.62 -24.32
CA MET A 259 -3.60 -13.78 -24.02
C MET A 259 -4.13 -15.16 -24.43
N LEU A 260 -3.71 -15.68 -25.56
CA LEU A 260 -4.20 -16.95 -26.06
C LEU A 260 -3.89 -18.16 -25.15
N ASN A 261 -2.87 -18.02 -24.30
CA ASN A 261 -2.38 -19.10 -23.43
C ASN A 261 -2.92 -19.01 -21.99
N GLU A 262 -3.71 -17.99 -21.65
CA GLU A 262 -4.14 -17.77 -20.26
C GLU A 262 -5.61 -17.33 -20.18
N GLU A 263 -6.46 -18.19 -19.60
CA GLU A 263 -7.86 -17.83 -19.32
C GLU A 263 -7.94 -16.68 -18.29
N GLY A 264 -8.87 -15.76 -18.45
CA GLY A 264 -9.02 -14.58 -17.62
C GLY A 264 -8.07 -13.44 -18.00
N SER A 265 -7.36 -13.54 -19.12
CA SER A 265 -6.46 -12.50 -19.61
C SER A 265 -7.09 -11.67 -20.74
N PHE A 266 -6.58 -10.46 -20.93
CA PHE A 266 -7.05 -9.52 -21.96
C PHE A 266 -5.88 -8.89 -22.74
N TYR A 267 -6.18 -8.51 -23.98
CA TYR A 267 -5.31 -7.76 -24.87
C TYR A 267 -6.09 -6.58 -25.48
N PHE A 268 -5.46 -5.45 -25.62
CA PHE A 268 -6.04 -4.27 -26.27
C PHE A 268 -5.22 -3.82 -27.48
N ASP A 269 -5.89 -3.78 -28.63
CA ASP A 269 -5.32 -3.18 -29.85
C ASP A 269 -5.72 -1.70 -29.92
N SER A 270 -4.76 -0.82 -29.70
CA SER A 270 -4.97 0.63 -29.72
C SER A 270 -5.23 1.20 -31.14
N ILE A 271 -4.90 0.47 -32.19
CA ILE A 271 -5.12 0.91 -33.59
C ILE A 271 -6.57 0.67 -33.97
N THR A 272 -7.06 -0.54 -33.76
CA THR A 272 -8.44 -0.93 -34.08
C THR A 272 -9.43 -0.57 -32.99
N GLN A 273 -8.95 -0.20 -31.80
CA GLN A 273 -9.78 0.06 -30.60
C GLN A 273 -10.58 -1.16 -30.17
N ILE A 274 -10.06 -2.36 -30.41
CA ILE A 274 -10.69 -3.63 -30.02
C ILE A 274 -10.02 -4.17 -28.77
N LEU A 275 -10.85 -4.46 -27.77
CA LEU A 275 -10.48 -5.19 -26.57
C LEU A 275 -10.80 -6.67 -26.80
N TYR A 276 -9.83 -7.53 -26.55
CA TYR A 276 -9.97 -8.98 -26.60
C TYR A 276 -9.85 -9.54 -25.18
N TYR A 277 -10.67 -10.52 -24.86
CA TYR A 277 -10.68 -11.19 -23.56
C TYR A 277 -10.79 -12.71 -23.75
N HIS A 278 -9.92 -13.46 -23.10
CA HIS A 278 -9.96 -14.91 -23.05
C HIS A 278 -10.79 -15.34 -21.82
N PRO A 279 -12.06 -15.77 -21.98
CA PRO A 279 -12.93 -16.01 -20.84
C PRO A 279 -12.48 -17.22 -20.00
N ARG A 280 -12.77 -17.17 -18.72
CA ARG A 280 -12.64 -18.31 -17.80
C ARG A 280 -13.73 -19.34 -18.08
N LYS A 281 -13.48 -20.59 -17.74
CA LYS A 281 -14.40 -21.72 -18.05
C LYS A 281 -15.85 -21.52 -17.60
N ASN A 282 -16.07 -20.79 -16.51
CA ASN A 282 -17.40 -20.60 -15.93
C ASN A 282 -18.07 -19.27 -16.35
N GLU A 283 -17.54 -18.57 -17.33
CA GLU A 283 -18.06 -17.29 -17.80
C GLU A 283 -18.91 -17.48 -19.07
N SER A 284 -19.98 -16.73 -19.17
CA SER A 284 -20.85 -16.71 -20.34
C SER A 284 -21.18 -15.28 -20.77
N LEU A 285 -21.33 -15.03 -22.07
CA LEU A 285 -21.66 -13.71 -22.62
C LEU A 285 -22.95 -13.10 -22.04
N GLN A 286 -23.89 -13.93 -21.61
CA GLN A 286 -25.20 -13.49 -21.14
C GLN A 286 -25.19 -12.99 -19.69
N THR A 287 -24.26 -13.48 -18.89
CA THR A 287 -24.26 -13.23 -17.42
C THR A 287 -23.01 -12.53 -16.93
N THR A 288 -21.96 -12.47 -17.76
CA THR A 288 -20.69 -11.88 -17.36
C THR A 288 -20.74 -10.36 -17.41
N ILE A 289 -20.33 -9.72 -16.31
CA ILE A 289 -20.20 -8.29 -16.18
C ILE A 289 -18.75 -7.92 -16.46
N ILE A 290 -18.51 -7.11 -17.51
CA ILE A 290 -17.18 -6.61 -17.84
C ILE A 290 -17.17 -5.10 -17.65
N ILE A 291 -16.30 -4.61 -16.76
CA ILE A 291 -16.13 -3.18 -16.48
C ILE A 291 -14.75 -2.73 -16.95
N LEU A 292 -14.75 -1.74 -17.82
CA LEU A 292 -13.56 -1.08 -18.33
C LEU A 292 -13.38 0.26 -17.59
N PRO A 293 -12.34 0.42 -16.76
CA PRO A 293 -12.03 1.69 -16.09
C PRO A 293 -11.70 2.79 -17.10
N ILE A 294 -12.25 3.99 -16.89
CA ILE A 294 -12.00 5.16 -17.75
C ILE A 294 -11.65 6.45 -17.00
N LEU A 295 -11.86 6.50 -15.68
CA LEU A 295 -11.53 7.67 -14.85
C LEU A 295 -10.30 7.40 -13.98
N GLU A 296 -9.30 8.28 -14.04
CA GLU A 296 -8.11 8.17 -13.17
C GLU A 296 -8.45 8.47 -11.71
N THR A 297 -9.27 9.49 -11.48
CA THR A 297 -9.81 9.86 -10.17
C THR A 297 -11.32 9.80 -10.22
N ILE A 298 -11.92 9.07 -9.29
CA ILE A 298 -13.37 8.93 -9.20
C ILE A 298 -13.98 10.05 -8.38
N LEU A 299 -13.43 10.27 -7.17
CA LEU A 299 -13.86 11.35 -6.27
C LEU A 299 -12.74 12.36 -6.05
N SER A 300 -13.07 13.63 -6.09
CA SER A 300 -12.18 14.74 -5.74
C SER A 300 -12.87 15.67 -4.74
N ILE A 301 -12.32 15.77 -3.52
CA ILE A 301 -12.90 16.52 -2.40
C ILE A 301 -11.94 17.66 -2.07
N ILE A 302 -12.30 18.89 -2.49
CA ILE A 302 -11.42 20.06 -2.40
C ILE A 302 -12.14 21.21 -1.69
N LYS A 303 -11.55 21.73 -0.62
CA LYS A 303 -12.13 22.80 0.21
C LYS A 303 -13.47 22.44 0.83
N VAL A 304 -13.68 21.16 1.15
CA VAL A 304 -14.88 20.69 1.83
C VAL A 304 -14.67 20.65 3.33
N HIS A 305 -15.64 21.12 4.08
CA HIS A 305 -15.68 21.01 5.52
C HIS A 305 -16.88 20.17 5.92
N GLN A 306 -16.65 19.11 6.70
CA GLN A 306 -17.64 18.19 7.26
C GLN A 306 -18.46 17.45 6.18
N MET A 307 -17.94 16.30 5.79
CA MET A 307 -18.59 15.37 4.86
C MET A 307 -18.37 13.92 5.34
N GLU A 308 -19.37 13.07 5.15
CA GLU A 308 -19.27 11.66 5.49
C GLU A 308 -19.64 10.78 4.29
N TRP A 309 -18.87 9.70 4.14
CA TRP A 309 -19.12 8.59 3.23
C TRP A 309 -19.29 7.33 4.06
N ASN A 310 -20.45 6.67 3.95
CA ASN A 310 -20.81 5.55 4.82
C ASN A 310 -21.48 4.42 4.05
N SER A 311 -20.91 3.21 4.14
CA SER A 311 -21.43 2.00 3.50
C SER A 311 -21.55 2.13 1.97
N ILE A 312 -20.47 2.59 1.33
CA ILE A 312 -20.38 2.81 -0.13
C ILE A 312 -19.09 2.22 -0.65
N GLY A 313 -19.16 1.56 -1.82
CA GLY A 313 -18.00 1.16 -2.60
C GLY A 313 -17.54 2.27 -3.58
N ILE A 314 -16.24 2.36 -3.81
CA ILE A 314 -15.61 3.25 -4.80
C ILE A 314 -14.63 2.40 -5.61
N GLU A 315 -14.94 2.15 -6.88
CA GLU A 315 -14.22 1.13 -7.65
C GLU A 315 -13.92 1.55 -9.09
N HIS A 316 -12.99 0.81 -9.71
CA HIS A 316 -12.67 0.88 -11.13
C HIS A 316 -12.04 2.22 -11.55
N SER A 317 -10.97 2.64 -10.86
CA SER A 317 -10.18 3.76 -11.35
C SER A 317 -9.20 3.31 -12.44
N ALA A 318 -8.92 4.18 -13.39
CA ALA A 318 -8.06 3.92 -14.54
C ALA A 318 -6.66 4.52 -14.38
N TRP A 319 -5.72 3.99 -15.14
CA TRP A 319 -4.48 4.67 -15.47
C TRP A 319 -4.42 4.93 -16.98
N MET A 320 -4.45 6.21 -17.35
CA MET A 320 -4.50 6.64 -18.73
C MET A 320 -3.09 7.01 -19.22
N ILE A 321 -2.45 6.09 -19.91
CA ILE A 321 -1.10 6.26 -20.47
C ILE A 321 -0.96 7.49 -21.39
N SER A 322 -2.04 7.92 -22.04
CA SER A 322 -2.04 9.03 -22.99
C SER A 322 -1.66 10.39 -22.42
N LYS A 323 -1.84 10.57 -21.10
CA LYS A 323 -1.50 11.84 -20.41
C LYS A 323 -0.04 11.90 -19.98
N ILE A 324 0.67 10.76 -20.05
CA ILE A 324 2.07 10.70 -19.66
C ILE A 324 2.91 10.96 -20.91
N ASN A 325 3.74 12.00 -20.87
CA ASN A 325 4.75 12.18 -21.89
C ASN A 325 5.61 10.91 -21.96
N LYS A 326 5.59 10.19 -23.10
CA LYS A 326 6.32 8.92 -23.30
C LYS A 326 7.83 9.02 -23.03
N THR A 327 8.36 10.22 -22.81
CA THR A 327 9.77 10.47 -22.47
C THR A 327 10.02 10.51 -20.95
N ILE A 328 8.97 10.49 -20.11
CA ILE A 328 9.12 10.51 -18.66
C ILE A 328 9.31 9.07 -18.16
N PRO A 329 10.31 8.81 -17.30
CA PRO A 329 10.48 7.51 -16.69
C PRO A 329 9.24 7.12 -15.88
N ILE A 330 8.76 5.90 -16.09
CA ILE A 330 7.63 5.34 -15.35
C ILE A 330 8.19 4.24 -14.47
N ASP A 331 8.51 4.56 -13.23
CA ASP A 331 8.86 3.56 -12.22
C ASP A 331 7.94 3.63 -11.00
N GLY A 332 8.11 2.72 -10.07
CA GLY A 332 7.31 2.69 -8.86
C GLY A 332 7.45 3.95 -7.98
N ARG A 333 8.59 4.66 -8.07
CA ARG A 333 8.76 5.98 -7.45
C ARG A 333 7.90 7.02 -8.14
N ALA A 334 7.75 6.95 -9.47
CA ALA A 334 6.93 7.89 -10.21
C ALA A 334 5.46 7.85 -9.78
N ALA A 335 4.94 6.69 -9.39
CA ALA A 335 3.61 6.58 -8.80
C ALA A 335 3.50 7.28 -7.43
N ALA A 336 4.64 7.50 -6.75
CA ALA A 336 4.71 8.17 -5.46
C ALA A 336 5.19 9.63 -5.55
N ASP A 337 6.11 9.98 -6.47
CA ASP A 337 6.85 11.24 -6.44
C ASP A 337 6.64 12.17 -7.64
N TYR A 338 6.53 11.61 -8.85
CA TYR A 338 6.66 12.40 -10.08
C TYR A 338 5.36 12.82 -10.72
N LEU A 339 4.24 12.27 -10.28
CA LEU A 339 2.95 12.69 -10.79
C LEU A 339 2.40 13.77 -9.85
N ASP A 340 2.52 15.02 -10.26
CA ASP A 340 1.84 16.18 -9.62
C ASP A 340 0.33 15.96 -9.45
N LYS A 341 -0.18 14.96 -10.15
CA LYS A 341 -1.52 14.39 -9.98
C LYS A 341 -1.33 12.90 -9.88
N SER A 342 -1.23 12.41 -8.66
CA SER A 342 -1.18 10.99 -8.39
C SER A 342 -2.37 10.28 -9.03
N ILE A 343 -2.11 9.10 -9.57
CA ILE A 343 -3.16 8.17 -9.97
C ILE A 343 -3.80 7.70 -8.68
N VAL A 344 -5.01 8.18 -8.41
CA VAL A 344 -5.70 7.93 -7.14
C VAL A 344 -7.20 7.88 -7.34
N ALA A 345 -7.88 6.92 -6.70
CA ALA A 345 -9.33 6.81 -6.81
C ALA A 345 -10.06 7.94 -6.08
N VAL A 346 -9.59 8.29 -4.87
CA VAL A 346 -10.16 9.35 -4.02
C VAL A 346 -9.09 10.37 -3.63
N TYR A 347 -9.28 11.62 -4.01
CA TYR A 347 -8.35 12.71 -3.76
C TYR A 347 -8.93 13.76 -2.82
N LEU A 348 -8.19 14.11 -1.74
CA LEU A 348 -8.56 15.14 -0.78
C LEU A 348 -7.49 16.24 -0.73
N ARG A 349 -7.95 17.51 -0.72
CA ARG A 349 -7.07 18.67 -0.54
C ARG A 349 -7.80 19.82 0.13
N ASN A 350 -7.11 20.52 1.06
CA ASN A 350 -7.65 21.71 1.75
C ASN A 350 -9.04 21.43 2.36
N SER A 351 -9.23 20.26 2.95
CA SER A 351 -10.53 19.78 3.45
C SER A 351 -10.40 19.33 4.90
N SER A 352 -11.48 19.43 5.65
CA SER A 352 -11.47 19.09 7.06
C SER A 352 -12.76 18.40 7.52
N GLN A 353 -12.64 17.59 8.59
CA GLN A 353 -13.74 16.81 9.16
C GLN A 353 -14.41 15.89 8.12
N ILE A 354 -13.59 15.20 7.34
CA ILE A 354 -14.08 14.21 6.36
C ILE A 354 -14.00 12.83 6.99
N LYS A 355 -15.10 12.08 6.92
CA LYS A 355 -15.16 10.72 7.43
C LYS A 355 -15.52 9.73 6.33
N PHE A 356 -14.70 8.68 6.23
CA PHE A 356 -14.98 7.47 5.48
C PHE A 356 -15.21 6.35 6.48
N ASN A 357 -16.40 5.80 6.54
CA ASN A 357 -16.76 4.77 7.49
C ASN A 357 -17.47 3.60 6.81
N ASN A 358 -17.01 2.38 7.09
CA ASN A 358 -17.55 1.17 6.47
C ASN A 358 -17.60 1.28 4.92
N ILE A 359 -16.53 1.84 4.33
CA ILE A 359 -16.41 1.93 2.88
C ILE A 359 -15.59 0.76 2.32
N GLU A 360 -15.78 0.52 1.02
CA GLU A 360 -14.94 -0.37 0.24
C GLU A 360 -14.27 0.42 -0.89
N ILE A 361 -12.94 0.35 -1.00
CA ILE A 361 -12.23 0.90 -2.16
C ILE A 361 -11.43 -0.23 -2.79
N ALA A 362 -11.77 -0.55 -4.04
CA ALA A 362 -11.15 -1.66 -4.74
C ALA A 362 -10.94 -1.35 -6.23
N HIS A 363 -10.26 -2.25 -6.91
CA HIS A 363 -10.12 -2.19 -8.37
C HIS A 363 -9.49 -0.87 -8.84
N THR A 364 -8.48 -0.40 -8.12
CA THR A 364 -7.85 0.90 -8.43
C THR A 364 -6.63 0.72 -9.34
N ALA A 365 -6.29 1.78 -10.09
CA ALA A 365 -5.08 1.83 -10.90
C ALA A 365 -3.85 2.33 -10.14
N GLY A 366 -4.06 3.11 -9.09
CA GLY A 366 -3.02 3.70 -8.26
C GLY A 366 -3.29 3.49 -6.78
N TYR A 367 -3.09 4.56 -5.99
CA TYR A 367 -3.49 4.58 -4.60
C TYR A 367 -5.01 4.66 -4.45
N ALA A 368 -5.56 4.05 -3.40
CA ALA A 368 -6.99 4.14 -3.10
C ALA A 368 -7.38 5.57 -2.68
N ILE A 369 -6.69 6.10 -1.67
CA ILE A 369 -6.95 7.44 -1.13
C ILE A 369 -5.64 8.25 -1.07
N GLN A 370 -5.71 9.52 -1.49
CA GLN A 370 -4.67 10.50 -1.21
C GLN A 370 -5.24 11.65 -0.39
N ILE A 371 -4.62 11.90 0.77
CA ILE A 371 -4.83 13.06 1.62
C ILE A 371 -3.65 14.01 1.37
N ASP A 372 -3.89 15.02 0.54
CA ASP A 372 -2.91 16.03 0.16
C ASP A 372 -3.00 17.24 1.12
N ARG A 373 -2.21 18.23 0.87
CA ARG A 373 -1.94 19.43 1.67
C ARG A 373 -3.18 20.12 2.26
N LYS A 374 -3.02 20.70 3.46
CA LYS A 374 -4.06 21.46 4.19
C LYS A 374 -5.30 20.64 4.54
N CYS A 375 -5.14 19.34 4.75
CA CYS A 375 -6.20 18.51 5.26
C CYS A 375 -6.08 18.33 6.78
N GLU A 376 -7.22 18.32 7.47
CA GLU A 376 -7.27 18.18 8.92
C GLU A 376 -8.50 17.39 9.38
N HIS A 377 -8.35 16.54 10.41
CA HIS A 377 -9.42 15.70 10.96
C HIS A 377 -10.08 14.81 9.89
N ILE A 378 -9.26 14.02 9.20
CA ILE A 378 -9.75 13.03 8.23
C ILE A 378 -9.72 11.66 8.89
N ASN A 379 -10.85 10.97 8.92
CA ASN A 379 -10.99 9.64 9.49
C ASN A 379 -11.33 8.61 8.41
N ILE A 380 -10.58 7.51 8.36
CA ILE A 380 -10.85 6.33 7.55
C ILE A 380 -11.00 5.18 8.54
N GLU A 381 -12.22 4.67 8.68
CA GLU A 381 -12.54 3.72 9.74
C GLU A 381 -13.37 2.53 9.22
N ASN A 382 -13.19 1.34 9.82
CA ASN A 382 -14.02 0.15 9.59
C ASN A 382 -14.14 -0.24 8.11
N SER A 383 -13.08 -0.09 7.33
CA SER A 383 -13.12 -0.08 5.87
C SER A 383 -12.25 -1.16 5.25
N ARG A 384 -12.58 -1.59 4.03
CA ARG A 384 -11.77 -2.52 3.24
C ARG A 384 -11.18 -1.81 2.02
N ILE A 385 -9.88 -1.99 1.81
CA ILE A 385 -9.12 -1.35 0.73
C ILE A 385 -8.26 -2.43 0.07
N TYR A 386 -8.57 -2.86 -1.15
CA TYR A 386 -7.93 -4.01 -1.76
C TYR A 386 -7.93 -3.99 -3.29
N ASP A 387 -7.24 -4.94 -3.91
CA ASP A 387 -7.02 -5.06 -5.35
C ASP A 387 -6.56 -3.72 -5.96
N LEU A 388 -5.38 -3.29 -5.54
CA LEU A 388 -4.86 -1.95 -5.82
C LEU A 388 -3.76 -1.99 -6.88
N GLY A 389 -3.80 -1.05 -7.82
CA GLY A 389 -2.72 -0.88 -8.79
C GLY A 389 -1.40 -0.43 -8.16
N ALA A 390 -1.46 0.35 -7.07
CA ALA A 390 -0.31 0.75 -6.27
C ALA A 390 -0.56 0.46 -4.79
N GLY A 391 -0.83 1.47 -3.98
CA GLY A 391 -0.98 1.35 -2.54
C GLY A 391 -2.37 1.70 -2.02
N GLY A 392 -2.54 1.65 -0.69
CA GLY A 392 -3.80 1.95 -0.03
C GLY A 392 -3.98 3.44 0.24
N VAL A 393 -3.49 3.93 1.38
CA VAL A 393 -3.67 5.31 1.82
C VAL A 393 -2.36 6.07 1.75
N ARG A 394 -2.33 7.17 1.00
CA ARG A 394 -1.19 8.08 0.91
C ARG A 394 -1.53 9.40 1.60
N ILE A 395 -0.69 9.82 2.55
CA ILE A 395 -0.87 11.03 3.36
C ILE A 395 0.41 11.86 3.25
N GLY A 396 0.30 13.11 2.84
CA GLY A 396 1.45 13.98 2.78
C GLY A 396 1.72 14.57 1.41
N ILE A 397 2.82 15.30 1.33
CA ILE A 397 3.33 15.89 0.10
C ILE A 397 4.65 15.22 -0.30
N GLY A 398 4.82 15.00 -1.61
CA GLY A 398 6.07 14.47 -2.15
C GLY A 398 7.25 15.46 -2.05
N ALA A 399 8.41 15.02 -2.49
CA ALA A 399 9.72 15.62 -2.25
C ALA A 399 10.02 16.93 -3.03
N LYS A 400 9.15 17.94 -3.06
CA LYS A 400 9.53 19.26 -3.58
C LYS A 400 10.22 20.10 -2.49
N LYS A 401 11.53 20.23 -2.57
CA LYS A 401 12.41 20.94 -1.63
C LYS A 401 12.14 22.46 -1.45
N ASN A 402 11.28 23.09 -2.24
CA ASN A 402 11.17 24.55 -2.33
C ASN A 402 9.83 25.15 -1.84
N GLU A 403 8.94 24.34 -1.27
CA GLU A 403 7.69 24.85 -0.71
C GLU A 403 7.81 24.90 0.82
N SER A 404 7.32 25.97 1.44
CA SER A 404 7.23 26.07 2.90
C SER A 404 6.27 24.99 3.43
N GLU A 405 6.78 23.90 3.96
CA GLU A 405 5.99 22.79 4.51
C GLU A 405 5.03 23.28 5.61
N SER A 406 5.41 24.29 6.38
CA SER A 406 4.60 24.84 7.47
C SER A 406 3.24 25.41 7.01
N SER A 407 3.12 25.84 5.75
CA SER A 407 1.87 26.33 5.19
C SER A 407 0.99 25.23 4.58
N GLU A 408 1.50 24.01 4.45
CA GLU A 408 0.87 22.89 3.74
C GLU A 408 0.52 21.71 4.65
N LEU A 409 0.60 21.88 5.96
CA LEU A 409 0.48 20.82 6.96
C LEU A 409 -0.82 20.04 6.88
N ILE A 410 -0.70 18.73 7.07
CA ILE A 410 -1.78 17.75 7.18
C ILE A 410 -1.77 17.24 8.62
N LYS A 411 -2.92 17.32 9.30
CA LYS A 411 -2.98 17.09 10.75
C LYS A 411 -4.15 16.23 11.18
N ASN A 412 -3.94 15.47 12.27
CA ASN A 412 -5.01 14.76 12.95
C ASN A 412 -5.75 13.78 12.02
N ILE A 413 -4.98 12.92 11.36
CA ILE A 413 -5.52 11.91 10.46
C ILE A 413 -5.61 10.58 11.21
N ILE A 414 -6.70 9.85 11.03
CA ILE A 414 -6.93 8.54 11.64
C ILE A 414 -7.20 7.51 10.54
N VAL A 415 -6.44 6.41 10.58
CA VAL A 415 -6.72 5.18 9.82
C VAL A 415 -6.88 4.06 10.85
N ARG A 416 -8.11 3.60 11.07
CA ARG A 416 -8.44 2.67 12.16
C ARG A 416 -9.37 1.55 11.75
N ASN A 417 -9.10 0.34 12.28
CA ASN A 417 -9.93 -0.85 12.08
C ASN A 417 -10.23 -1.11 10.60
N CYS A 418 -9.20 -0.96 9.75
CA CYS A 418 -9.28 -1.18 8.32
C CYS A 418 -8.52 -2.45 7.92
N THR A 419 -8.98 -3.11 6.86
CA THR A 419 -8.26 -4.20 6.19
C THR A 419 -7.74 -3.69 4.85
N LEU A 420 -6.40 -3.65 4.71
CA LEU A 420 -5.72 -3.23 3.48
C LEU A 420 -4.93 -4.42 2.91
N TYR A 421 -5.21 -4.82 1.68
CA TYR A 421 -4.52 -5.99 1.12
C TYR A 421 -4.51 -6.00 -0.41
N ASP A 422 -3.69 -6.88 -0.96
CA ASP A 422 -3.62 -7.16 -2.40
C ASP A 422 -3.29 -5.90 -3.22
N GLY A 423 -2.12 -5.30 -2.95
CA GLY A 423 -1.69 -4.08 -3.60
C GLY A 423 -0.43 -4.23 -4.43
N GLY A 424 -0.22 -3.30 -5.39
CA GLY A 424 0.97 -3.24 -6.23
C GLY A 424 0.83 -3.90 -7.60
N HIS A 425 -0.37 -4.15 -8.10
CA HIS A 425 -0.59 -4.83 -9.38
C HIS A 425 -0.01 -4.12 -10.60
N LEU A 426 -0.03 -2.79 -10.62
CA LEU A 426 0.59 -1.98 -11.68
C LEU A 426 1.92 -1.38 -11.24
N PHE A 427 2.04 -1.02 -9.98
CA PHE A 427 3.21 -0.39 -9.37
C PHE A 427 3.60 -1.15 -8.10
N PRO A 428 4.42 -2.20 -8.22
CA PRO A 428 4.74 -3.10 -7.09
C PRO A 428 5.39 -2.42 -5.88
N MET A 429 5.95 -1.22 -6.03
CA MET A 429 6.45 -0.42 -4.92
C MET A 429 5.32 0.30 -4.13
N GLY A 430 4.05 0.07 -4.46
CA GLY A 430 2.92 0.61 -3.71
C GLY A 430 2.95 0.21 -2.24
N VAL A 431 2.69 1.18 -1.35
CA VAL A 431 2.74 1.01 0.11
C VAL A 431 1.32 0.94 0.67
N GLY A 432 1.07 0.04 1.61
CA GLY A 432 -0.25 -0.08 2.23
C GLY A 432 -0.73 1.25 2.83
N ILE A 433 0.06 1.87 3.73
CA ILE A 433 -0.18 3.23 4.25
C ILE A 433 1.14 4.02 4.19
N LEU A 434 1.15 5.08 3.41
CA LEU A 434 2.32 5.92 3.17
C LEU A 434 2.15 7.31 3.79
N LEU A 435 2.98 7.63 4.80
CA LEU A 435 3.11 8.97 5.35
C LEU A 435 4.33 9.66 4.75
N GLN A 436 4.10 10.75 4.05
CA GLN A 436 5.17 11.58 3.48
C GLN A 436 5.43 12.81 4.35
N ARG A 437 6.03 13.88 3.78
CA ARG A 437 6.34 15.14 4.47
C ARG A 437 5.08 15.92 4.83
N ALA A 438 5.22 16.89 5.72
CA ALA A 438 4.18 17.81 6.20
C ALA A 438 3.00 17.11 6.92
N THR A 439 3.27 16.06 7.68
CA THR A 439 2.25 15.28 8.40
C THR A 439 2.46 15.34 9.91
N ILE A 440 1.41 15.61 10.66
CA ILE A 440 1.46 15.76 12.13
C ILE A 440 0.29 15.00 12.76
N ASN A 441 0.55 14.30 13.87
CA ASN A 441 -0.48 13.61 14.64
C ASN A 441 -1.30 12.62 13.80
N VAL A 442 -0.64 11.73 13.08
CA VAL A 442 -1.31 10.65 12.34
C VAL A 442 -1.40 9.43 13.24
N LEU A 443 -2.61 8.88 13.38
CA LEU A 443 -2.90 7.65 14.10
C LEU A 443 -3.22 6.53 13.11
N ILE A 444 -2.39 5.47 13.08
CA ILE A 444 -2.62 4.24 12.33
C ILE A 444 -2.77 3.12 13.34
N THR A 445 -3.99 2.63 13.54
CA THR A 445 -4.26 1.68 14.63
C THR A 445 -5.30 0.63 14.28
N GLU A 446 -5.14 -0.57 14.86
CA GLU A 446 -6.09 -1.68 14.73
C GLU A 446 -6.32 -2.14 13.27
N ASN A 447 -5.34 -1.93 12.37
CA ASN A 447 -5.48 -2.33 10.98
C ASN A 447 -4.85 -3.70 10.72
N SER A 448 -5.42 -4.44 9.76
CA SER A 448 -4.82 -5.63 9.16
C SER A 448 -4.27 -5.26 7.78
N ILE A 449 -2.95 -5.45 7.56
CA ILE A 449 -2.27 -5.03 6.32
C ILE A 449 -1.43 -6.19 5.78
N TYR A 450 -1.75 -6.67 4.57
CA TYR A 450 -1.08 -7.84 4.01
C TYR A 450 -1.10 -7.87 2.48
N GLN A 451 -0.28 -8.76 1.90
CA GLN A 451 -0.19 -8.97 0.45
C GLN A 451 0.17 -7.70 -0.35
N PHE A 452 1.13 -6.93 0.15
CA PHE A 452 1.80 -5.89 -0.62
C PHE A 452 3.18 -6.37 -1.07
N PHE A 453 3.61 -6.00 -2.27
CA PHE A 453 4.89 -6.43 -2.84
C PHE A 453 6.09 -5.65 -2.30
N HIS A 454 5.88 -4.57 -1.55
CA HIS A 454 6.97 -3.79 -0.97
C HIS A 454 6.78 -3.59 0.53
N THR A 455 6.09 -2.57 0.99
CA THR A 455 6.03 -2.19 2.42
C THR A 455 4.58 -2.02 2.87
N ALA A 456 4.28 -2.44 4.10
CA ALA A 456 2.93 -2.25 4.64
C ALA A 456 2.70 -0.81 5.13
N ILE A 457 3.58 -0.30 6.00
CA ILE A 457 3.50 1.09 6.49
C ILE A 457 4.86 1.76 6.29
N GLN A 458 4.88 2.91 5.61
CA GLN A 458 6.07 3.73 5.48
C GLN A 458 5.83 5.11 6.09
N ILE A 459 6.80 5.61 6.89
CA ILE A 459 6.73 6.87 7.60
C ILE A 459 7.96 7.72 7.28
N GLY A 460 7.72 8.97 6.87
CA GLY A 460 8.76 9.88 6.45
C GLY A 460 9.05 9.81 4.96
N TRP A 461 9.68 10.85 4.43
CA TRP A 461 10.05 10.98 3.03
C TRP A 461 11.33 11.84 2.86
N SER A 462 12.26 11.71 3.82
CA SER A 462 13.56 12.37 3.82
C SER A 462 14.62 11.36 4.23
N TRP A 463 15.53 11.00 3.34
CA TRP A 463 16.62 10.06 3.60
C TRP A 463 17.87 10.81 4.06
N SER A 464 17.73 11.62 5.11
CA SER A 464 18.79 12.45 5.68
C SER A 464 18.39 12.97 7.06
N TYR A 465 19.28 13.74 7.70
CA TYR A 465 18.98 14.52 8.90
C TYR A 465 18.31 15.88 8.62
N ASP A 466 17.89 16.13 7.38
CA ASP A 466 17.18 17.38 7.05
C ASP A 466 15.91 17.50 7.90
N GLU A 467 15.60 18.71 8.31
CA GLU A 467 14.37 19.00 9.04
C GLU A 467 13.14 18.52 8.25
N SER A 468 12.27 17.85 8.95
CA SER A 468 11.00 17.33 8.42
C SER A 468 9.86 17.80 9.30
N SER A 469 8.79 18.27 8.70
CA SER A 469 7.54 18.55 9.40
C SER A 469 6.65 17.30 9.54
N SER A 470 7.27 16.11 9.61
CA SER A 470 6.58 14.85 9.87
C SER A 470 6.94 14.36 11.28
N TYR A 471 5.99 14.43 12.23
CA TYR A 471 6.26 14.12 13.64
C TYR A 471 4.97 13.80 14.44
N ASN A 472 5.15 13.26 15.67
CA ASN A 472 4.08 12.87 16.58
C ASN A 472 3.09 11.87 15.99
N HIS A 473 3.58 10.83 15.32
CA HIS A 473 2.72 9.77 14.81
C HIS A 473 2.57 8.64 15.83
N SER A 474 1.44 7.94 15.78
CA SER A 474 1.19 6.72 16.56
C SER A 474 0.81 5.59 15.61
N ILE A 475 1.63 4.54 15.61
CA ILE A 475 1.41 3.32 14.84
C ILE A 475 1.24 2.19 15.84
N SER A 476 -0.01 1.76 16.07
CA SER A 476 -0.30 0.87 17.19
C SER A 476 -1.34 -0.19 16.86
N PHE A 477 -1.19 -1.36 17.48
CA PHE A 477 -2.16 -2.44 17.34
C PHE A 477 -2.45 -2.82 15.89
N ASN A 478 -1.44 -2.78 15.00
CA ASN A 478 -1.61 -3.24 13.63
C ASN A 478 -1.09 -4.67 13.49
N TYR A 479 -1.78 -5.46 12.66
CA TYR A 479 -1.42 -6.81 12.27
C TYR A 479 -0.92 -6.79 10.82
N ILE A 480 0.39 -7.02 10.66
CA ILE A 480 1.10 -6.85 9.37
C ILE A 480 1.73 -8.18 8.99
N HIS A 481 1.36 -8.72 7.82
CA HIS A 481 1.86 -10.03 7.40
C HIS A 481 1.86 -10.23 5.88
N HIS A 482 2.60 -11.25 5.39
CA HIS A 482 2.70 -11.59 3.96
C HIS A 482 3.11 -10.38 3.11
N ILE A 483 4.20 -9.72 3.49
CA ILE A 483 4.75 -8.54 2.82
C ILE A 483 5.94 -8.96 1.95
N GLY A 484 6.10 -8.28 0.78
CA GLY A 484 7.19 -8.49 -0.18
C GLY A 484 6.90 -9.60 -1.19
N GLN A 485 6.35 -10.72 -0.76
CA GLN A 485 5.92 -11.84 -1.59
C GLN A 485 6.97 -12.25 -2.64
N TYR A 486 8.26 -12.18 -2.28
CA TYR A 486 9.42 -12.54 -3.12
C TYR A 486 9.52 -11.76 -4.45
N LEU A 487 8.94 -10.56 -4.54
CA LEU A 487 8.94 -9.79 -5.80
C LEU A 487 10.02 -8.71 -5.84
N LEU A 488 10.11 -7.87 -4.83
CA LEU A 488 11.10 -6.80 -4.69
C LEU A 488 12.01 -7.04 -3.48
N SER A 489 13.00 -6.21 -3.29
CA SER A 489 13.90 -6.19 -2.14
C SER A 489 13.91 -4.79 -1.50
N ASP A 490 14.65 -4.61 -0.40
CA ASP A 490 14.76 -3.34 0.32
C ASP A 490 13.39 -2.85 0.81
N LEU A 491 12.72 -3.71 1.55
CA LEU A 491 11.35 -3.57 2.02
C LEU A 491 11.21 -3.91 3.51
N ALA A 492 10.09 -3.53 4.11
CA ALA A 492 9.82 -3.86 5.50
C ALA A 492 8.31 -3.97 5.80
N GLY A 493 7.98 -4.57 6.94
CA GLY A 493 6.64 -4.42 7.49
C GLY A 493 6.36 -2.96 7.85
N ILE A 494 7.26 -2.33 8.62
CA ILE A 494 7.23 -0.89 8.90
C ILE A 494 8.59 -0.28 8.49
N TYR A 495 8.55 0.69 7.60
CA TYR A 495 9.70 1.41 7.06
C TYR A 495 9.67 2.87 7.53
N THR A 496 10.77 3.38 8.09
CA THR A 496 10.87 4.77 8.55
C THR A 496 12.08 5.48 7.94
N CYS A 497 12.02 6.79 7.72
CA CYS A 497 13.18 7.58 7.27
C CYS A 497 13.10 9.03 7.75
N GLY A 498 14.26 9.64 8.06
CA GLY A 498 14.40 11.03 8.50
C GLY A 498 14.01 11.28 9.95
N LEU A 499 13.94 12.54 10.32
CA LEU A 499 13.57 12.95 11.67
C LEU A 499 12.08 12.72 11.95
N LEU A 500 11.76 11.94 12.98
CA LEU A 500 10.39 11.51 13.32
C LEU A 500 10.06 11.76 14.81
N ASN A 501 10.44 12.93 15.30
CA ASN A 501 10.33 13.29 16.71
C ASN A 501 8.95 12.98 17.31
N GLY A 502 8.93 12.31 18.46
CA GLY A 502 7.71 11.95 19.17
C GLY A 502 6.86 10.84 18.51
N THR A 503 7.37 10.18 17.47
CA THR A 503 6.69 9.07 16.84
C THR A 503 6.83 7.80 17.68
N LEU A 504 5.69 7.10 17.89
CA LEU A 504 5.57 5.88 18.66
C LEU A 504 5.06 4.73 17.78
N ILE A 505 5.82 3.64 17.74
CA ILE A 505 5.43 2.36 17.15
C ILE A 505 5.24 1.38 18.30
N THR A 506 4.01 0.91 18.54
CA THR A 506 3.74 0.12 19.75
C THR A 506 2.64 -0.93 19.56
N ASN A 507 2.76 -2.06 20.25
CA ASN A 507 1.77 -3.13 20.23
C ASN A 507 1.41 -3.62 18.80
N ASN A 508 2.37 -3.67 17.89
CA ASN A 508 2.15 -4.22 16.56
C ASN A 508 2.64 -5.66 16.50
N VAL A 509 2.06 -6.45 15.60
CA VAL A 509 2.54 -7.79 15.25
C VAL A 509 2.89 -7.82 13.77
N LEU A 510 4.13 -8.21 13.46
CA LEU A 510 4.68 -8.26 12.11
C LEU A 510 5.27 -9.63 11.83
N HIS A 511 4.87 -10.27 10.73
CA HIS A 511 5.44 -11.57 10.35
C HIS A 511 5.30 -11.88 8.85
N ASP A 512 5.99 -12.93 8.40
CA ASP A 512 5.98 -13.40 7.01
C ASP A 512 6.34 -12.28 6.03
N ILE A 513 7.53 -11.69 6.22
CA ILE A 513 8.05 -10.59 5.42
C ILE A 513 9.23 -11.11 4.59
N TYR A 514 9.02 -11.26 3.26
CA TYR A 514 9.99 -11.90 2.38
C TYR A 514 10.16 -11.15 1.06
N GLY A 515 11.36 -10.64 0.83
CA GLY A 515 11.78 -10.04 -0.42
C GLY A 515 12.28 -11.06 -1.45
N TYR A 516 12.64 -10.56 -2.64
CA TYR A 516 13.14 -11.42 -3.72
C TYR A 516 14.52 -12.01 -3.43
N PHE A 517 15.40 -11.22 -2.80
CA PHE A 517 16.79 -11.64 -2.60
C PHE A 517 17.29 -11.39 -1.17
N LEU A 518 17.36 -10.16 -0.73
CA LEU A 518 17.81 -9.70 0.60
C LEU A 518 17.11 -8.40 0.96
N TYR A 519 17.32 -7.92 2.18
CA TYR A 519 16.83 -6.62 2.66
C TYR A 519 15.30 -6.59 2.74
N ASP A 520 14.78 -7.51 3.55
CA ASP A 520 13.36 -7.75 3.85
C ASP A 520 13.16 -7.85 5.36
N TRP A 521 13.05 -6.70 5.98
CA TRP A 521 13.09 -6.54 7.44
C TRP A 521 11.69 -6.45 8.07
N GLY A 522 11.62 -6.73 9.36
CA GLY A 522 10.40 -6.46 10.14
C GLY A 522 10.15 -4.96 10.28
N VAL A 523 11.03 -4.27 11.01
CA VAL A 523 11.04 -2.81 11.12
C VAL A 523 12.36 -2.27 10.62
N TYR A 524 12.31 -1.34 9.69
CA TYR A 524 13.47 -0.76 9.05
C TYR A 524 13.57 0.74 9.33
N LEU A 525 14.60 1.13 10.09
CA LEU A 525 14.97 2.50 10.34
C LEU A 525 16.01 2.90 9.27
N ALA A 526 15.52 3.41 8.15
CA ALA A 526 16.36 3.84 7.04
C ALA A 526 17.08 5.16 7.34
N ASP A 527 17.77 5.67 6.33
CA ASP A 527 18.66 6.82 6.43
C ASP A 527 18.07 8.00 7.23
N GLY A 528 18.76 8.39 8.30
CA GLY A 528 18.42 9.54 9.14
C GLY A 528 17.29 9.31 10.15
N THR A 529 16.73 8.11 10.26
CA THR A 529 15.65 7.83 11.22
C THR A 529 16.06 8.12 12.64
N SER A 530 15.40 9.07 13.29
CA SER A 530 15.81 9.56 14.60
C SER A 530 14.63 9.95 15.48
N GLN A 531 14.84 9.82 16.81
CA GLN A 531 13.93 10.31 17.86
C GLN A 531 12.57 9.61 17.87
N LEU A 532 12.52 8.33 17.54
CA LEU A 532 11.32 7.50 17.63
C LEU A 532 11.47 6.40 18.69
N MET A 533 10.34 5.85 19.11
CA MET A 533 10.28 4.77 20.08
C MET A 533 9.50 3.57 19.50
N ILE A 534 10.07 2.37 19.64
CA ILE A 534 9.43 1.09 19.28
C ILE A 534 9.28 0.27 20.53
N THR A 535 8.03 -0.03 20.91
CA THR A 535 7.75 -0.76 22.15
C THR A 535 6.68 -1.83 21.95
N ASN A 536 6.70 -2.87 22.80
CA ASN A 536 5.64 -3.89 22.84
C ASN A 536 5.31 -4.47 21.45
N THR A 537 6.28 -4.54 20.55
CA THR A 537 6.09 -5.00 19.17
C THR A 537 6.67 -6.40 19.02
N ILE A 538 5.93 -7.28 18.37
CA ILE A 538 6.34 -8.66 18.09
C ILE A 538 6.70 -8.75 16.61
N VAL A 539 7.90 -9.25 16.31
CA VAL A 539 8.37 -9.44 14.93
C VAL A 539 8.95 -10.85 14.79
N TYR A 540 8.46 -11.60 13.81
CA TYR A 540 8.95 -12.96 13.51
C TYR A 540 8.81 -13.31 12.03
N ASN A 541 9.45 -14.37 11.58
CA ASN A 541 9.41 -14.85 10.19
C ASN A 541 9.77 -13.75 9.16
N THR A 542 10.92 -13.11 9.34
CA THR A 542 11.45 -12.15 8.38
C THR A 542 12.60 -12.76 7.57
N GLY A 543 12.73 -12.40 6.31
CA GLY A 543 13.84 -12.87 5.46
C GLY A 543 15.20 -12.33 5.91
N SER A 544 15.25 -11.09 6.44
CA SER A 544 16.41 -10.46 7.06
C SER A 544 16.17 -10.20 8.55
N ALA A 545 16.87 -9.25 9.18
CA ALA A 545 16.71 -8.95 10.60
C ALA A 545 15.29 -8.49 10.98
N ALA A 546 14.87 -8.81 12.20
CA ALA A 546 13.61 -8.31 12.74
C ALA A 546 13.63 -6.78 12.86
N PHE A 547 14.73 -6.19 13.36
CA PHE A 547 14.95 -4.76 13.41
C PHE A 547 16.26 -4.40 12.71
N THR A 548 16.22 -3.40 11.83
CA THR A 548 17.41 -2.87 11.14
C THR A 548 17.44 -1.36 11.20
N MET A 549 18.63 -0.82 11.41
CA MET A 549 18.90 0.62 11.35
C MET A 549 20.08 0.91 10.43
N ILE A 550 19.94 1.86 9.50
CA ILE A 550 21.06 2.30 8.65
C ILE A 550 21.90 3.33 9.40
N TYR A 551 21.35 4.51 9.67
CA TYR A 551 21.93 5.50 10.57
C TYR A 551 20.84 6.43 11.11
N GLY A 552 21.12 7.07 12.25
CA GLY A 552 20.19 7.93 12.96
C GLY A 552 20.61 8.08 14.42
N PHE A 553 19.84 8.78 15.22
CA PHE A 553 20.16 9.02 16.62
C PHE A 553 18.95 8.98 17.54
N ASN A 554 19.20 8.64 18.81
CA ASN A 554 18.23 8.64 19.90
C ASN A 554 16.95 7.85 19.63
N ASN A 555 17.08 6.69 19.00
CA ASN A 555 15.97 5.77 18.85
C ASN A 555 15.88 4.83 20.06
N THR A 556 14.69 4.37 20.41
CA THR A 556 14.49 3.46 21.55
C THR A 556 13.73 2.21 21.12
N PHE A 557 14.28 1.05 21.47
CA PHE A 557 13.65 -0.26 21.35
C PHE A 557 13.46 -0.83 22.73
N GLN A 558 12.23 -0.95 23.21
CA GLN A 558 11.93 -1.40 24.55
C GLN A 558 10.79 -2.38 24.62
N ASN A 559 10.95 -3.45 25.38
CA ASN A 559 9.90 -4.42 25.63
C ASN A 559 9.33 -5.07 24.35
N ASN A 560 10.20 -5.41 23.39
CA ASN A 560 9.81 -6.06 22.14
C ASN A 560 10.18 -7.53 22.14
N ILE A 561 9.53 -8.33 21.30
CA ILE A 561 9.88 -9.72 21.01
C ILE A 561 10.35 -9.81 19.56
N LEU A 562 11.59 -10.25 19.38
CA LEU A 562 12.22 -10.49 18.09
C LEU A 562 12.45 -11.99 17.96
N ALA A 563 11.61 -12.66 17.18
CA ALA A 563 11.76 -14.09 16.95
C ALA A 563 12.21 -14.35 15.51
N ARG A 564 13.31 -15.06 15.38
CA ARG A 564 13.95 -15.27 14.10
C ARG A 564 13.73 -16.67 13.57
N SER A 565 13.40 -16.78 12.29
CA SER A 565 13.18 -18.07 11.62
C SER A 565 13.95 -18.25 10.31
N SER A 566 14.71 -17.24 9.84
CA SER A 566 15.40 -17.33 8.56
C SER A 566 16.90 -17.66 8.69
N ASN A 567 17.45 -18.35 7.68
CA ASN A 567 18.89 -18.70 7.59
C ASN A 567 19.77 -17.53 7.12
N GLN A 568 19.31 -16.30 7.13
CA GLN A 568 20.07 -15.15 6.63
C GLN A 568 21.02 -14.56 7.69
N SER A 569 22.07 -13.87 7.23
CA SER A 569 23.24 -13.48 8.02
C SER A 569 23.07 -12.25 8.92
N ASP A 570 21.94 -11.52 8.83
CA ASP A 570 21.81 -10.16 9.36
C ASP A 570 21.58 -10.05 10.88
N GLY A 571 21.45 -11.16 11.61
CA GLY A 571 21.09 -11.12 13.03
C GLY A 571 19.61 -10.83 13.29
N ALA A 572 19.21 -10.81 14.55
CA ALA A 572 17.88 -10.36 14.96
C ALA A 572 17.77 -8.82 14.93
N LEU A 573 18.87 -8.14 15.28
CA LEU A 573 19.07 -6.70 15.23
C LEU A 573 20.28 -6.39 14.36
N SER A 574 20.20 -5.43 13.45
CA SER A 574 21.36 -4.98 12.67
C SER A 574 21.49 -3.45 12.61
N LEU A 575 22.73 -2.98 12.59
CA LEU A 575 23.09 -1.58 12.45
C LEU A 575 24.12 -1.44 11.31
N TYR A 576 23.70 -0.78 10.23
CA TYR A 576 24.57 -0.44 9.09
C TYR A 576 25.00 1.03 9.18
N ARG A 577 25.97 1.30 10.04
CA ARG A 577 26.41 2.67 10.25
C ARG A 577 27.23 3.18 9.08
N ARG A 578 26.75 4.20 8.37
CA ARG A 578 27.44 4.83 7.22
C ARG A 578 28.21 6.11 7.59
N GLU A 579 28.18 6.50 8.85
CA GLU A 579 28.73 7.77 9.33
C GLU A 579 29.67 7.58 10.55
N SER A 580 30.58 8.53 10.75
CA SER A 580 31.53 8.54 11.87
C SER A 580 31.10 9.45 13.02
N LEU A 581 29.85 9.86 13.12
CA LEU A 581 29.34 10.75 14.16
C LEU A 581 29.26 10.05 15.52
N SER A 582 29.68 10.74 16.59
CA SER A 582 29.70 10.24 17.95
C SER A 582 28.41 10.55 18.72
N HIS A 583 27.26 10.08 18.23
CA HIS A 583 25.98 10.20 18.94
C HIS A 583 25.40 8.84 19.30
N LEU A 584 24.49 8.80 20.28
CA LEU A 584 23.75 7.59 20.63
C LEU A 584 22.85 7.18 19.45
N SER A 585 23.13 6.05 18.84
CA SER A 585 22.32 5.50 17.76
C SER A 585 20.97 5.03 18.28
N PHE A 586 21.00 4.16 19.30
CA PHE A 586 19.80 3.67 19.94
C PHE A 586 20.01 3.13 21.35
N THR A 587 18.91 3.00 22.07
CA THR A 587 18.77 2.23 23.31
C THR A 587 17.96 0.95 23.02
N PHE A 588 18.45 -0.21 23.45
CA PHE A 588 17.80 -1.52 23.30
C PHE A 588 17.71 -2.20 24.65
N GLN A 589 16.53 -2.17 25.28
CA GLN A 589 16.36 -2.62 26.67
C GLN A 589 15.05 -3.37 26.88
N HIS A 590 15.06 -4.31 27.82
CA HIS A 590 13.92 -5.15 28.17
C HIS A 590 13.31 -5.86 26.95
N ASN A 591 14.12 -6.33 26.03
CA ASN A 591 13.63 -7.06 24.86
C ASN A 591 13.90 -8.56 25.00
N ILE A 592 13.11 -9.37 24.32
CA ILE A 592 13.33 -10.79 24.15
C ILE A 592 13.77 -11.05 22.71
N VAL A 593 14.94 -11.71 22.56
CA VAL A 593 15.43 -12.19 21.26
C VAL A 593 15.39 -13.71 21.29
N TYR A 594 14.50 -14.29 20.49
CA TYR A 594 14.24 -15.73 20.42
C TYR A 594 14.68 -16.28 19.07
N ASP A 595 15.80 -17.02 19.05
CA ASP A 595 16.37 -17.57 17.82
C ASP A 595 16.02 -19.07 17.70
N ILE A 596 15.32 -19.43 16.62
CA ILE A 596 14.88 -20.81 16.37
C ILE A 596 15.70 -21.51 15.27
N VAL A 597 16.86 -20.99 14.93
CA VAL A 597 17.69 -21.55 13.86
C VAL A 597 18.78 -22.46 14.43
N ASN A 598 18.86 -23.67 13.89
CA ASN A 598 19.87 -24.66 14.29
C ASN A 598 21.21 -24.42 13.56
N GLU A 599 21.85 -23.30 13.87
CA GLU A 599 23.16 -22.97 13.33
C GLU A 599 24.00 -22.19 14.36
N SER A 600 25.22 -22.61 14.60
CA SER A 600 26.11 -21.96 15.57
C SER A 600 26.84 -20.76 14.98
N GLY A 601 27.15 -19.77 15.83
CA GLY A 601 27.89 -18.57 15.43
C GLY A 601 27.09 -17.55 14.66
N ARG A 602 25.78 -17.54 14.88
CA ARG A 602 24.86 -16.59 14.25
C ARG A 602 24.86 -15.23 14.98
N TRP A 603 24.65 -14.19 14.20
CA TRP A 603 24.49 -12.86 14.74
C TRP A 603 23.16 -12.70 15.48
N ILE A 604 23.22 -12.20 16.70
CA ILE A 604 22.06 -11.60 17.40
C ILE A 604 22.05 -10.12 17.15
N PHE A 605 23.19 -9.47 17.30
CA PHE A 605 23.38 -8.07 16.96
C PHE A 605 24.53 -7.92 15.98
N GLN A 606 24.23 -7.60 14.72
CA GLN A 606 25.21 -7.35 13.68
C GLN A 606 25.49 -5.85 13.56
N VAL A 607 26.77 -5.47 13.55
CA VAL A 607 27.20 -4.11 13.26
C VAL A 607 28.08 -4.11 12.02
N GLN A 608 27.77 -3.24 11.07
CA GLN A 608 28.61 -2.91 9.93
C GLN A 608 28.92 -1.40 9.96
N ALA A 609 30.19 -1.03 10.16
CA ALA A 609 30.63 0.35 10.18
C ALA A 609 31.79 0.56 9.19
N PRO A 610 31.90 1.72 8.54
CA PRO A 610 33.00 2.02 7.62
C PRO A 610 34.35 2.06 8.31
N ASP A 611 34.37 2.47 9.58
CA ASP A 611 35.56 2.50 10.43
C ASP A 611 35.39 1.48 11.58
N PRO A 612 36.16 0.38 11.58
CA PRO A 612 36.09 -0.63 12.64
C PRO A 612 36.50 -0.10 14.01
N PHE A 613 37.13 1.09 14.10
CA PHE A 613 37.49 1.71 15.36
C PHE A 613 36.43 2.67 15.89
N SER A 614 35.46 3.07 15.11
CA SER A 614 34.30 3.84 15.57
C SER A 614 33.25 2.88 16.16
N SER A 615 33.37 2.58 17.44
CA SER A 615 32.33 1.85 18.15
C SER A 615 31.01 2.62 18.08
N PRO A 616 29.92 2.03 17.58
CA PRO A 616 28.63 2.72 17.61
C PRO A 616 28.23 2.92 19.07
N LEU A 617 27.80 4.12 19.40
CA LEU A 617 27.20 4.40 20.69
C LEU A 617 25.81 3.76 20.72
N VAL A 618 25.72 2.63 21.41
CA VAL A 618 24.46 1.92 21.67
C VAL A 618 24.39 1.63 23.17
N ILE A 619 23.19 1.67 23.72
CA ILE A 619 22.94 1.23 25.10
C ILE A 619 22.09 -0.04 25.01
N MET A 620 22.66 -1.17 25.43
CA MET A 620 21.97 -2.46 25.47
C MET A 620 22.02 -3.00 26.89
N ASN A 621 20.85 -3.35 27.45
CA ASN A 621 20.78 -3.90 28.80
C ASN A 621 19.42 -4.50 29.14
N TYR A 622 19.33 -5.36 30.14
CA TYR A 622 18.11 -6.02 30.60
C TYR A 622 17.37 -6.82 29.50
N ASN A 623 18.11 -7.43 28.59
CA ASN A 623 17.54 -8.23 27.49
C ASN A 623 17.62 -9.71 27.80
N CYS A 624 16.66 -10.48 27.33
CA CYS A 624 16.65 -11.94 27.37
C CYS A 624 17.00 -12.48 25.98
N TYR A 625 18.06 -13.25 25.88
CA TYR A 625 18.52 -13.89 24.66
C TYR A 625 18.34 -15.40 24.77
N PHE A 626 17.84 -16.03 23.75
CA PHE A 626 17.68 -17.50 23.74
C PHE A 626 17.83 -18.06 22.32
N ASN A 627 18.55 -19.16 22.20
CA ASN A 627 18.57 -19.98 21.00
C ASN A 627 18.03 -21.38 21.35
N LEU A 628 16.98 -21.80 20.65
CA LEU A 628 16.24 -23.04 20.91
C LEU A 628 17.14 -24.30 20.89
N TYR A 629 18.22 -24.25 20.14
CA TYR A 629 19.16 -25.39 19.99
C TYR A 629 20.42 -25.24 20.87
N GLY A 630 20.52 -24.22 21.71
CA GLY A 630 21.68 -23.95 22.55
C GLY A 630 22.94 -23.55 21.78
N ASN A 631 22.78 -23.03 20.56
CA ASN A 631 23.89 -22.62 19.70
C ASN A 631 24.53 -21.31 20.17
N MET A 632 25.83 -21.17 19.87
CA MET A 632 26.59 -19.96 20.19
C MET A 632 26.05 -18.73 19.40
N MET A 633 25.78 -17.65 20.13
CA MET A 633 25.30 -16.38 19.62
C MET A 633 26.44 -15.34 19.54
N ILE A 634 26.40 -14.47 18.53
CA ILE A 634 27.45 -13.48 18.22
C ILE A 634 26.91 -12.06 18.32
N PHE A 635 27.72 -11.16 18.90
CA PHE A 635 27.38 -9.77 19.13
C PHE A 635 28.46 -8.80 18.62
N GLY A 636 28.02 -7.64 18.12
CA GLY A 636 28.85 -6.47 17.82
C GLY A 636 29.88 -6.66 16.68
N LEU A 637 30.72 -5.65 16.47
CA LEU A 637 31.73 -5.63 15.39
C LEU A 637 32.79 -6.74 15.51
N GLY A 638 33.18 -7.08 16.74
CA GLY A 638 34.26 -8.04 17.05
C GLY A 638 33.85 -9.49 16.92
N ARG A 639 32.62 -9.81 16.56
CA ARG A 639 32.06 -11.17 16.63
C ARG A 639 32.23 -11.77 18.03
N LEU A 640 31.88 -11.03 19.05
CA LEU A 640 32.06 -11.41 20.44
C LEU A 640 31.00 -12.43 20.86
N VAL A 641 31.40 -13.38 21.69
CA VAL A 641 30.44 -14.20 22.45
C VAL A 641 29.83 -13.36 23.57
N PHE A 642 28.74 -13.81 24.16
CA PHE A 642 27.98 -13.00 25.12
C PHE A 642 28.80 -12.51 26.32
N SER A 643 29.67 -13.33 26.92
CA SER A 643 30.54 -12.90 28.02
C SER A 643 31.55 -11.82 27.62
N GLU A 644 32.15 -11.94 26.43
CA GLU A 644 33.06 -10.93 25.90
C GLU A 644 32.31 -9.64 25.56
N TRP A 645 31.04 -9.74 25.07
CA TRP A 645 30.18 -8.59 24.85
C TRP A 645 29.88 -7.85 26.16
N GLN A 646 29.59 -8.57 27.25
CA GLN A 646 29.39 -7.97 28.57
C GLN A 646 30.64 -7.26 29.12
N GLU A 647 31.86 -7.77 28.85
CA GLU A 647 33.11 -7.08 29.17
C GLU A 647 33.27 -5.73 28.50
N THR A 648 32.56 -5.46 27.43
CA THR A 648 32.50 -4.14 26.78
C THR A 648 31.49 -3.17 27.39
N ASN A 649 30.95 -3.47 28.57
CA ASN A 649 29.90 -2.73 29.29
C ASN A 649 28.55 -2.68 28.58
N HIS A 650 28.26 -3.64 27.70
CA HIS A 650 26.94 -3.83 27.13
C HIS A 650 26.25 -5.02 27.79
N ASP A 651 24.95 -5.03 27.85
CA ASP A 651 24.13 -6.15 28.35
C ASP A 651 24.57 -6.75 29.71
N THR A 652 25.16 -5.92 30.59
CA THR A 652 25.69 -6.35 31.88
C THR A 652 24.64 -6.97 32.82
N ASN A 653 23.36 -6.57 32.66
CA ASN A 653 22.23 -7.13 33.40
C ASN A 653 21.29 -7.95 32.48
N SER A 654 21.75 -8.36 31.32
CA SER A 654 21.00 -9.22 30.42
C SER A 654 21.34 -10.69 30.64
N ILE A 655 20.47 -11.57 30.22
CA ILE A 655 20.63 -13.01 30.42
C ILE A 655 20.51 -13.80 29.12
N ILE A 656 21.12 -15.01 29.13
CA ILE A 656 20.83 -16.07 28.15
C ILE A 656 20.02 -17.13 28.89
N ASP A 657 18.70 -17.14 28.69
CA ASP A 657 17.81 -18.12 29.32
C ASP A 657 16.52 -18.27 28.49
N ASP A 658 15.82 -19.41 28.67
CA ASP A 658 14.55 -19.68 28.02
C ASP A 658 13.47 -18.68 28.50
N PRO A 659 12.87 -17.86 27.60
CA PRO A 659 11.80 -16.96 27.99
C PRO A 659 10.52 -17.68 28.40
N LEU A 660 10.43 -18.99 28.25
CA LEU A 660 9.30 -19.85 28.60
C LEU A 660 8.00 -19.40 27.90
N PHE A 661 8.02 -19.30 26.58
CA PHE A 661 6.81 -19.09 25.81
C PHE A 661 5.87 -20.29 25.95
N ILE A 662 4.58 -20.06 26.22
CA ILE A 662 3.59 -21.11 26.44
C ILE A 662 3.37 -21.91 25.16
N ASP A 663 3.46 -21.27 24.00
CA ASP A 663 3.22 -21.88 22.70
C ASP A 663 3.89 -21.06 21.58
N ALA A 664 5.21 -21.14 21.50
CA ALA A 664 6.00 -20.41 20.51
C ALA A 664 5.80 -20.93 19.07
N ASP A 665 5.33 -22.17 18.90
CA ASP A 665 5.19 -22.85 17.61
C ASP A 665 3.76 -22.77 17.04
N SER A 666 2.78 -22.28 17.81
CA SER A 666 1.41 -22.21 17.31
C SER A 666 1.16 -20.88 16.61
N HIS A 667 0.58 -20.96 15.45
CA HIS A 667 0.08 -19.77 14.71
C HIS A 667 -0.98 -18.97 15.50
N CYS A 668 -1.38 -19.46 16.68
CA CYS A 668 -2.51 -18.93 17.46
C CYS A 668 -2.15 -18.27 18.79
N ASN A 669 -0.96 -18.55 19.35
CA ASN A 669 -0.56 -18.01 20.66
C ASN A 669 0.78 -17.24 20.53
N PHE A 670 0.69 -16.13 19.94
CA PHE A 670 1.76 -15.18 19.65
C PHE A 670 2.68 -14.88 20.84
N PHE A 671 3.61 -15.80 21.19
CA PHE A 671 4.64 -15.58 22.19
C PHE A 671 4.10 -15.16 23.57
N ASN A 672 3.02 -15.78 24.05
CA ASN A 672 2.56 -15.61 25.42
C ASN A 672 3.56 -16.21 26.40
N LEU A 673 3.95 -15.42 27.40
CA LEU A 673 4.93 -15.85 28.39
C LEU A 673 4.26 -16.61 29.54
N ASN A 674 4.97 -17.63 30.03
CA ASN A 674 4.65 -18.26 31.31
C ASN A 674 4.89 -17.26 32.45
N ILE A 675 4.13 -17.36 33.54
CA ILE A 675 4.29 -16.52 34.73
C ILE A 675 5.67 -16.67 35.37
N ASP A 676 6.31 -17.80 35.15
CA ASP A 676 7.67 -18.11 35.66
C ASP A 676 8.79 -17.65 34.73
N SER A 677 8.49 -16.99 33.64
CA SER A 677 9.47 -16.46 32.68
C SER A 677 10.57 -15.64 33.36
N PRO A 678 11.85 -15.94 33.15
CA PRO A 678 12.96 -15.16 33.68
C PRO A 678 12.97 -13.72 33.10
N ALA A 679 12.52 -13.54 31.86
CA ALA A 679 12.38 -12.21 31.29
C ALA A 679 11.42 -11.30 32.08
N VAL A 680 10.33 -11.88 32.63
CA VAL A 680 9.37 -11.16 33.47
C VAL A 680 9.90 -10.96 34.90
N LYS A 681 10.46 -12.02 35.51
CA LYS A 681 10.85 -12.01 36.93
C LYS A 681 12.15 -11.24 37.19
N GLU A 682 13.12 -11.34 36.30
CA GLU A 682 14.47 -10.82 36.51
C GLU A 682 14.76 -9.56 35.73
N LEU A 683 14.12 -9.39 34.56
CA LEU A 683 14.41 -8.30 33.62
C LEU A 683 13.28 -7.27 33.48
N ASP A 684 12.22 -7.39 34.27
CA ASP A 684 11.05 -6.49 34.25
C ASP A 684 10.37 -6.36 32.87
N PHE A 685 10.46 -7.40 32.03
CA PHE A 685 9.73 -7.48 30.77
C PHE A 685 8.22 -7.48 31.05
N LYS A 686 7.48 -6.65 30.34
CA LYS A 686 6.02 -6.56 30.49
C LYS A 686 5.34 -7.41 29.40
N PRO A 687 4.52 -8.42 29.78
CA PRO A 687 3.81 -9.22 28.77
C PRO A 687 3.02 -8.34 27.80
N ILE A 688 3.19 -8.61 26.51
CA ILE A 688 2.60 -7.80 25.45
C ILE A 688 1.13 -8.15 25.26
N GLN A 689 0.27 -7.17 25.40
CA GLN A 689 -1.17 -7.33 25.18
C GLN A 689 -1.47 -7.45 23.68
N GLN A 690 -2.14 -8.52 23.29
CA GLN A 690 -2.56 -8.76 21.90
C GLN A 690 -4.07 -8.58 21.76
N LEU A 691 -4.53 -8.09 20.60
CA LEU A 691 -5.95 -7.98 20.33
C LEU A 691 -6.52 -9.34 19.90
N SER A 692 -7.68 -9.70 20.45
CA SER A 692 -8.36 -10.97 20.14
C SER A 692 -8.76 -11.11 18.66
N GLN A 693 -8.90 -10.01 17.96
CA GLN A 693 -9.22 -10.00 16.52
C GLN A 693 -8.04 -10.44 15.63
N TRP A 694 -6.82 -10.55 16.16
CA TRP A 694 -5.64 -11.01 15.40
C TRP A 694 -5.50 -12.53 15.34
N LYS A 695 -6.59 -13.26 15.49
CA LYS A 695 -6.62 -14.72 15.38
C LYS A 695 -7.31 -15.18 14.08
N PRO A 696 -6.84 -14.82 12.86
CA PRO A 696 -7.40 -15.40 11.66
C PRO A 696 -7.01 -16.87 11.56
N GLY A 697 -7.96 -17.75 11.72
CA GLY A 697 -7.77 -19.20 11.57
C GLY A 697 -7.54 -20.01 12.84
N CYS A 698 -7.79 -19.44 14.01
CA CYS A 698 -7.85 -20.18 15.29
C CYS A 698 -9.27 -20.39 15.77
#